data_a05a02ece2176bf2e670b0414c20b02b
#
_entry.id   a05a02ece2176bf2e670b0414c20b02b
#
_cell.length_a   1.000
_cell.length_b   1.000
_cell.length_c   1.000
_cell.angle_alpha   90.00
_cell.angle_beta   90.00
_cell.angle_gamma   90.00
#
_symmetry.space_group_name_H-M   'P 1'
#
loop_
_entity.id
_entity.type
_entity.pdbx_description
1 polymer ?
#
loop_
_entity_poly.entity_id
_entity_poly.type
_entity_poly.pdbx_seq_one_letter_code
_entity_poly.pdbx_strand_id
1 'polypeptide(L)'
;MSIEKNRPTLHSGWVIANHILVSFHVAFISSVLCIPAALHGKGVLGFVFTSPDTIISAIFWFLSFHAGVAVHEMGHYLQAVRLNALSEKILPQAQQRMRSPFLSRIFWRLEMFVKIPYGIFVGVKKEGLTYYPEAPFNLAVAAAGPATSGNMALVMLPIAIVLLAVGLVGNLPVIIYPGRLVLGIALVGLLDFLLADTGKYREYREREAKAKLKAEKVEISKESWLNRAKVVKEMMTRQRIQTISLKDGDTVSAPWQFRNCGMGGRHTEKEYPESNISMQEMMFLPLCAQNYEEAQMITVTLQNRLKEIIEKSEGARVMGIGLEGGLAPFISKEPGDLVPEQRMWRLAVQTIRDIGYRPGEDIAIAFDPALSELSNAYRKEFNQPDAVGMYYFWRSEEKVVMSRDQLVELYKKAVEDHPIFSLEDPFAEDDDEGWRLLMKELGDKVFVIGDDNITTKDSTIEYCADKGLINTALIKPNQIGSLSETMIAMLVALGKRLEIVVSHRSKSPNDDMEAQVALSVNSLGLKAGGGANTERLFKYGSITKMMKELQKTAKADEANKPLIGNGDFLKQLVITDVIAYEEPTNAGIPSVGVDIYCGIQGSEEYRRIFKFTGSTPLGTSAGTGEAIHLIDTTIEKSPVIDKYGELFLAQPDKTYQFKKGLKEEDIFAKNDVELKKLWQSVQRYEGKGCQNAVSNVLKIISPEFIGKKLSEFKTIMAIDKKLLLLEKETAIARGKISKNVSDEEMIEVMQRKGNLGMNAILSMSLALGRMIAHIQGKDLWQLLRDEMKIAAAKVIEANGGPETMEGIVSKETFDKLKSTPTGYWQLLIELSLVDLIKGLQKVEQKLKKQNIKLYRVLREQMPIYQG
;
A
#
# COMPACT_ATOMS: atom_id res chain seq x y z
N MET A 1 -24.95 14.63 -7.82
CA MET A 1 -25.32 15.15 -6.49
C MET A 1 -24.29 16.21 -6.12
N SER A 2 -24.72 17.44 -5.99
CA SER A 2 -23.82 18.61 -5.96
C SER A 2 -22.91 18.60 -4.74
N ILE A 3 -21.66 18.94 -4.97
CA ILE A 3 -20.61 19.22 -3.98
C ILE A 3 -21.01 20.37 -2.99
N GLU A 4 -22.18 20.94 -3.14
CA GLU A 4 -22.69 22.03 -2.30
C GLU A 4 -23.04 21.64 -0.85
N LYS A 5 -23.13 20.34 -0.50
CA LYS A 5 -23.59 19.91 0.83
C LYS A 5 -22.54 19.80 1.94
N ASN A 6 -21.24 19.95 1.62
CA ASN A 6 -20.16 19.86 2.62
C ASN A 6 -19.30 21.12 2.67
N ARG A 7 -19.91 22.27 2.82
CA ARG A 7 -19.18 23.46 3.26
C ARG A 7 -18.95 23.36 4.77
N PRO A 8 -17.70 23.23 5.23
CA PRO A 8 -17.47 23.40 6.65
C PRO A 8 -17.67 24.89 6.98
N THR A 9 -18.77 25.19 7.64
CA THR A 9 -19.14 26.52 8.15
C THR A 9 -18.14 27.09 9.18
N LEU A 10 -17.09 26.35 9.51
CA LEU A 10 -16.10 26.74 10.51
C LEU A 10 -14.96 27.64 9.99
N HIS A 11 -14.80 27.82 8.68
CA HIS A 11 -13.58 28.46 8.17
C HIS A 11 -13.56 29.97 8.12
N SER A 12 -14.71 30.63 7.95
CA SER A 12 -14.72 32.10 7.87
C SER A 12 -14.40 32.77 9.21
N GLY A 13 -14.96 32.28 10.30
CA GLY A 13 -14.70 32.84 11.64
C GLY A 13 -13.24 32.59 12.09
N TRP A 14 -12.66 31.45 11.77
CA TRP A 14 -11.28 31.13 12.11
C TRP A 14 -10.24 31.91 11.30
N VAL A 15 -10.51 32.13 10.01
CA VAL A 15 -9.68 32.97 9.14
C VAL A 15 -9.71 34.42 9.62
N ILE A 16 -10.89 34.96 9.97
CA ILE A 16 -11.04 36.31 10.52
C ILE A 16 -10.31 36.42 11.86
N ALA A 17 -10.49 35.46 12.77
CA ALA A 17 -9.81 35.45 14.06
C ALA A 17 -8.29 35.41 13.93
N ASN A 18 -7.75 34.60 13.02
CA ASN A 18 -6.32 34.56 12.75
C ASN A 18 -5.82 35.86 12.09
N HIS A 19 -6.55 36.44 11.16
CA HIS A 19 -6.20 37.73 10.57
C HIS A 19 -6.16 38.86 11.63
N ILE A 20 -7.12 38.89 12.53
CA ILE A 20 -7.14 39.84 13.66
C ILE A 20 -5.92 39.59 14.57
N LEU A 21 -5.67 38.33 14.93
CA LEU A 21 -4.59 37.97 15.84
C LEU A 21 -3.21 38.31 15.24
N VAL A 22 -2.95 37.95 13.98
CA VAL A 22 -1.71 38.26 13.27
C VAL A 22 -1.55 39.78 13.11
N SER A 23 -2.62 40.52 12.76
CA SER A 23 -2.61 41.97 12.64
C SER A 23 -2.31 42.64 13.95
N PHE A 24 -2.84 42.16 15.08
CA PHE A 24 -2.48 42.62 16.41
C PHE A 24 -0.99 42.39 16.76
N HIS A 25 -0.47 41.21 16.49
CA HIS A 25 0.94 40.89 16.74
C HIS A 25 1.87 41.78 15.91
N VAL A 26 1.60 41.95 14.61
CA VAL A 26 2.40 42.78 13.73
C VAL A 26 2.29 44.26 14.10
N ALA A 27 1.10 44.75 14.46
CA ALA A 27 0.91 46.09 14.96
C ALA A 27 1.68 46.32 16.28
N PHE A 28 1.63 45.35 17.19
CA PHE A 28 2.40 45.37 18.44
C PHE A 28 3.90 45.48 18.18
N ILE A 29 4.45 44.59 17.33
CA ILE A 29 5.87 44.61 16.97
C ILE A 29 6.25 45.89 16.26
N SER A 30 5.45 46.39 15.32
CA SER A 30 5.72 47.64 14.60
C SER A 30 5.65 48.87 15.51
N SER A 31 4.72 48.86 16.46
CA SER A 31 4.62 49.96 17.48
C SER A 31 5.82 49.95 18.44
N VAL A 32 6.35 48.74 18.77
CA VAL A 32 7.57 48.61 19.58
C VAL A 32 8.81 49.02 18.79
N LEU A 33 8.90 48.72 17.51
CA LEU A 33 10.04 49.02 16.65
C LEU A 33 10.06 50.49 16.16
N CYS A 34 8.90 51.16 16.11
CA CYS A 34 8.78 52.55 15.63
C CYS A 34 8.85 53.60 16.76
N ILE A 35 9.46 53.30 17.89
CA ILE A 35 9.57 54.21 19.05
C ILE A 35 10.83 55.13 19.00
N PRO A 36 10.81 56.20 18.27
CA PRO A 36 11.49 57.39 18.74
C PRO A 36 10.68 58.17 19.79
N ALA A 37 9.38 57.94 19.91
CA ALA A 37 8.47 58.73 20.73
C ALA A 37 8.23 58.16 22.15
N ALA A 38 8.77 57.03 22.51
CA ALA A 38 8.71 56.47 23.88
C ALA A 38 9.51 57.34 24.92
N LEU A 39 10.13 58.40 24.45
CA LEU A 39 10.89 59.36 25.29
C LEU A 39 10.05 60.29 26.16
N HIS A 40 8.72 60.14 26.17
CA HIS A 40 7.84 60.96 27.01
C HIS A 40 7.35 60.30 28.28
N GLY A 41 8.19 59.53 28.95
CA GLY A 41 7.94 59.15 30.36
C GLY A 41 6.88 58.11 30.68
N LYS A 42 6.25 57.51 29.69
CA LYS A 42 5.35 56.34 29.88
C LYS A 42 6.08 55.09 29.48
N GLY A 43 6.11 54.07 30.34
CA GLY A 43 6.74 52.79 30.01
C GLY A 43 6.23 52.23 28.69
N VAL A 44 7.11 51.52 27.96
CA VAL A 44 6.88 50.99 26.61
C VAL A 44 5.56 50.21 26.49
N LEU A 45 5.19 49.40 27.45
CA LEU A 45 3.93 48.67 27.49
C LEU A 45 2.71 49.56 27.65
N GLY A 46 2.79 50.59 28.50
CA GLY A 46 1.70 51.55 28.69
C GLY A 46 1.41 52.37 27.41
N PHE A 47 2.47 52.76 26.69
CA PHE A 47 2.37 53.48 25.43
C PHE A 47 1.73 52.62 24.33
N VAL A 48 2.14 51.38 24.21
CA VAL A 48 1.63 50.45 23.20
C VAL A 48 0.13 50.18 23.36
N PHE A 49 -0.38 50.05 24.59
CA PHE A 49 -1.78 49.71 24.82
C PHE A 49 -2.73 50.93 24.92
N THR A 50 -2.21 52.11 25.14
CA THR A 50 -3.07 53.32 25.34
C THR A 50 -2.95 54.39 24.24
N SER A 51 -2.02 54.25 23.31
CA SER A 51 -1.81 55.20 22.24
C SER A 51 -2.82 55.07 21.11
N PRO A 52 -3.48 56.15 20.64
CA PRO A 52 -4.27 56.15 19.42
C PRO A 52 -3.51 55.62 18.19
N ASP A 53 -2.21 55.89 18.11
CA ASP A 53 -1.32 55.40 17.04
C ASP A 53 -1.27 53.86 16.98
N THR A 54 -1.36 53.17 18.12
CA THR A 54 -1.37 51.71 18.15
C THR A 54 -2.65 51.17 17.51
N ILE A 55 -3.80 51.76 17.80
CA ILE A 55 -5.08 51.35 17.24
C ILE A 55 -5.09 51.60 15.73
N ILE A 56 -4.64 52.79 15.31
CA ILE A 56 -4.55 53.15 13.89
C ILE A 56 -3.57 52.21 13.15
N SER A 57 -2.43 51.92 13.75
CA SER A 57 -1.46 50.98 13.19
C SER A 57 -2.03 49.58 13.08
N ALA A 58 -2.75 49.09 14.08
CA ALA A 58 -3.43 47.80 14.04
C ALA A 58 -4.44 47.72 12.89
N ILE A 59 -5.25 48.79 12.70
CA ILE A 59 -6.20 48.85 11.58
C ILE A 59 -5.46 48.81 10.24
N PHE A 60 -4.38 49.58 10.08
CA PHE A 60 -3.61 49.61 8.84
C PHE A 60 -2.92 48.27 8.53
N TRP A 61 -2.37 47.59 9.53
CA TRP A 61 -1.81 46.27 9.36
C TRP A 61 -2.86 45.20 9.00
N PHE A 62 -4.05 45.26 9.63
CA PHE A 62 -5.18 44.41 9.27
C PHE A 62 -5.59 44.65 7.80
N LEU A 63 -5.73 45.90 7.37
CA LEU A 63 -6.07 46.26 5.99
C LEU A 63 -4.96 45.83 5.01
N SER A 64 -3.70 45.98 5.40
CA SER A 64 -2.55 45.59 4.59
C SER A 64 -2.49 44.08 4.42
N PHE A 65 -2.70 43.31 5.49
CA PHE A 65 -2.75 41.86 5.45
C PHE A 65 -3.91 41.35 4.61
N HIS A 66 -5.08 41.95 4.81
CA HIS A 66 -6.27 41.65 3.99
C HIS A 66 -6.02 41.91 2.50
N ALA A 67 -5.42 43.03 2.17
CA ALA A 67 -5.05 43.39 0.81
C ALA A 67 -4.03 42.38 0.20
N GLY A 68 -3.00 42.00 0.97
CA GLY A 68 -2.00 41.03 0.56
C GLY A 68 -2.61 39.69 0.21
N VAL A 69 -3.42 39.12 1.09
CA VAL A 69 -4.14 37.87 0.86
C VAL A 69 -5.07 37.98 -0.36
N ALA A 70 -5.82 39.05 -0.48
CA ALA A 70 -6.73 39.22 -1.60
C ALA A 70 -6.00 39.30 -2.96
N VAL A 71 -4.84 39.97 -3.02
CA VAL A 71 -4.01 40.02 -4.23
C VAL A 71 -3.39 38.68 -4.56
N HIS A 72 -2.89 37.95 -3.57
CA HIS A 72 -2.36 36.60 -3.73
C HIS A 72 -3.39 35.66 -4.35
N GLU A 73 -4.56 35.56 -3.73
CA GLU A 73 -5.62 34.67 -4.19
C GLU A 73 -6.19 35.08 -5.56
N MET A 74 -6.24 36.39 -5.83
CA MET A 74 -6.61 36.90 -7.15
C MET A 74 -5.61 36.43 -8.22
N GLY A 75 -4.32 36.33 -7.88
CA GLY A 75 -3.30 35.79 -8.76
C GLY A 75 -3.62 34.37 -9.20
N HIS A 76 -3.91 33.49 -8.23
CA HIS A 76 -4.32 32.12 -8.50
C HIS A 76 -5.58 32.06 -9.37
N TYR A 77 -6.61 32.82 -9.00
CA TYR A 77 -7.89 32.83 -9.72
C TYR A 77 -7.75 33.29 -11.16
N LEU A 78 -7.07 34.40 -11.41
CA LEU A 78 -6.88 34.95 -12.75
C LEU A 78 -6.08 34.00 -13.64
N GLN A 79 -5.09 33.35 -13.09
CA GLN A 79 -4.28 32.35 -13.82
C GLN A 79 -5.12 31.11 -14.12
N ALA A 80 -5.93 30.63 -13.18
CA ALA A 80 -6.86 29.54 -13.41
C ALA A 80 -7.88 29.85 -14.53
N VAL A 81 -8.39 31.10 -14.60
CA VAL A 81 -9.26 31.54 -15.71
C VAL A 81 -8.53 31.53 -17.04
N ARG A 82 -7.28 32.02 -17.10
CA ARG A 82 -6.45 32.05 -18.33
C ARG A 82 -6.15 30.68 -18.85
N LEU A 83 -5.95 29.71 -17.96
CA LEU A 83 -5.63 28.33 -18.30
C LEU A 83 -6.88 27.45 -18.47
N ASN A 84 -8.07 28.00 -18.41
CA ASN A 84 -9.36 27.28 -18.42
C ASN A 84 -9.46 26.24 -17.27
N ALA A 85 -8.80 26.51 -16.16
CA ALA A 85 -8.70 25.59 -15.02
C ALA A 85 -9.84 25.76 -14.00
N LEU A 86 -10.90 26.47 -14.31
CA LEU A 86 -12.11 26.59 -13.52
C LEU A 86 -13.18 25.61 -14.02
N SER A 87 -14.08 25.22 -13.12
CA SER A 87 -15.20 24.35 -13.48
C SER A 87 -16.07 24.96 -14.58
N GLU A 88 -16.70 24.10 -15.39
CA GLU A 88 -17.57 24.52 -16.50
C GLU A 88 -18.71 25.47 -16.11
N LYS A 89 -19.14 25.45 -14.84
CA LYS A 89 -20.16 26.36 -14.31
C LYS A 89 -19.66 27.79 -14.10
N ILE A 90 -18.39 27.95 -13.73
CA ILE A 90 -17.81 29.23 -13.32
C ILE A 90 -17.00 29.86 -14.44
N LEU A 91 -16.31 29.04 -15.22
CA LEU A 91 -15.37 29.46 -16.27
C LEU A 91 -15.99 30.43 -17.31
N PRO A 92 -17.18 30.18 -17.89
CA PRO A 92 -17.76 31.08 -18.88
C PRO A 92 -18.04 32.49 -18.33
N GLN A 93 -18.57 32.58 -17.11
CA GLN A 93 -18.83 33.86 -16.46
C GLN A 93 -17.54 34.62 -16.13
N ALA A 94 -16.51 33.90 -15.64
CA ALA A 94 -15.22 34.48 -15.32
C ALA A 94 -14.52 34.98 -16.59
N GLN A 95 -14.54 34.23 -17.67
CA GLN A 95 -14.00 34.65 -18.98
C GLN A 95 -14.73 35.86 -19.57
N GLN A 96 -16.05 35.87 -19.49
CA GLN A 96 -16.87 37.02 -19.93
C GLN A 96 -16.51 38.28 -19.13
N ARG A 97 -16.34 38.21 -17.82
CA ARG A 97 -15.91 39.31 -16.97
C ARG A 97 -14.50 39.80 -17.28
N MET A 98 -13.58 38.90 -17.61
CA MET A 98 -12.22 39.26 -18.05
C MET A 98 -12.19 39.98 -19.40
N ARG A 99 -13.15 39.77 -20.30
CA ARG A 99 -13.27 40.42 -21.59
C ARG A 99 -14.12 41.69 -21.54
N SER A 100 -14.71 42.03 -20.39
CA SER A 100 -15.56 43.18 -20.25
C SER A 100 -14.79 44.52 -20.35
N PRO A 101 -15.45 45.69 -20.57
CA PRO A 101 -14.79 46.98 -20.65
C PRO A 101 -13.94 47.32 -19.42
N PHE A 102 -12.91 48.14 -19.60
CA PHE A 102 -11.90 48.45 -18.57
C PHE A 102 -12.47 48.80 -17.18
N LEU A 103 -13.45 49.72 -17.14
CA LEU A 103 -14.08 50.11 -15.87
C LEU A 103 -14.83 48.98 -15.20
N SER A 104 -15.55 48.14 -15.99
CA SER A 104 -16.27 46.97 -15.46
C SER A 104 -15.31 45.92 -14.90
N ARG A 105 -14.11 45.75 -15.50
CA ARG A 105 -13.06 44.90 -14.98
C ARG A 105 -12.48 45.42 -13.67
N ILE A 106 -12.35 46.72 -13.50
CA ILE A 106 -11.89 47.32 -12.24
C ILE A 106 -12.92 47.08 -11.16
N PHE A 107 -14.22 47.35 -11.38
CA PHE A 107 -15.26 47.06 -10.40
C PHE A 107 -15.36 45.61 -10.02
N TRP A 108 -15.23 44.70 -10.98
CA TRP A 108 -15.18 43.27 -10.70
C TRP A 108 -13.97 42.88 -9.84
N ARG A 109 -12.78 43.42 -10.12
CA ARG A 109 -11.60 43.18 -9.29
C ARG A 109 -11.75 43.74 -7.89
N LEU A 110 -12.36 44.87 -7.72
CA LEU A 110 -12.66 45.45 -6.42
C LEU A 110 -13.69 44.60 -5.65
N GLU A 111 -14.71 44.09 -6.34
CA GLU A 111 -15.67 43.16 -5.77
C GLU A 111 -14.98 41.88 -5.28
N MET A 112 -14.10 41.33 -6.12
CA MET A 112 -13.29 40.13 -5.77
C MET A 112 -12.36 40.42 -4.59
N PHE A 113 -11.72 41.59 -4.56
CA PHE A 113 -10.86 42.02 -3.48
C PHE A 113 -11.57 42.00 -2.12
N VAL A 114 -12.81 42.37 -2.06
CA VAL A 114 -13.63 42.32 -0.83
C VAL A 114 -14.09 40.92 -0.51
N LYS A 115 -14.48 40.13 -1.52
CA LYS A 115 -15.08 38.79 -1.33
C LYS A 115 -14.07 37.67 -1.10
N ILE A 116 -12.87 37.72 -1.69
CA ILE A 116 -11.85 36.68 -1.66
C ILE A 116 -11.49 36.28 -0.22
N PRO A 117 -11.16 37.16 0.72
CA PRO A 117 -10.78 36.77 2.06
C PRO A 117 -11.89 36.05 2.85
N TYR A 118 -13.15 36.30 2.50
CA TYR A 118 -14.30 35.84 3.26
C TYR A 118 -15.07 34.65 2.67
N GLY A 119 -14.69 34.12 1.55
CA GLY A 119 -15.40 32.99 1.01
C GLY A 119 -15.01 32.53 -0.39
N ILE A 120 -14.55 33.41 -1.26
CA ILE A 120 -14.21 33.05 -2.63
C ILE A 120 -12.92 32.22 -2.67
N PHE A 121 -11.97 32.50 -1.78
CA PHE A 121 -10.74 31.73 -1.67
C PHE A 121 -11.00 30.22 -1.45
N VAL A 122 -11.87 29.90 -0.49
CA VAL A 122 -12.28 28.52 -0.24
C VAL A 122 -13.12 27.96 -1.39
N GLY A 123 -13.94 28.81 -2.03
CA GLY A 123 -14.74 28.45 -3.20
C GLY A 123 -13.91 28.21 -4.46
N VAL A 124 -12.92 29.04 -4.74
CA VAL A 124 -12.02 28.85 -5.89
C VAL A 124 -11.19 27.57 -5.74
N LYS A 125 -10.67 27.27 -4.56
CA LYS A 125 -9.97 26.00 -4.32
C LYS A 125 -10.86 24.76 -4.31
N LYS A 126 -12.13 24.87 -3.90
CA LYS A 126 -13.04 23.73 -3.79
C LYS A 126 -14.03 23.59 -4.95
N GLU A 127 -14.47 24.70 -5.53
CA GLU A 127 -15.54 24.70 -6.54
C GLU A 127 -15.04 25.08 -7.94
N GLY A 128 -13.89 25.73 -8.02
CA GLY A 128 -13.43 26.35 -9.26
C GLY A 128 -12.29 25.66 -9.95
N LEU A 129 -11.40 25.02 -9.22
CA LEU A 129 -10.32 24.28 -9.84
C LEU A 129 -10.84 22.87 -10.18
N THR A 130 -11.11 22.63 -11.43
CA THR A 130 -11.08 21.27 -11.96
C THR A 130 -9.69 20.75 -11.64
N TYR A 131 -9.65 19.59 -11.03
CA TYR A 131 -8.40 18.92 -10.74
C TYR A 131 -7.76 18.56 -12.08
N TYR A 132 -6.79 19.35 -12.52
CA TYR A 132 -5.99 19.01 -13.69
C TYR A 132 -4.81 18.17 -13.23
N PRO A 133 -4.70 16.92 -13.66
CA PRO A 133 -3.56 16.06 -13.37
C PRO A 133 -2.27 16.56 -14.05
N GLU A 134 -2.37 17.47 -15.02
CA GLU A 134 -1.21 17.99 -15.71
C GLU A 134 -0.37 18.91 -14.81
N ALA A 135 0.82 18.45 -14.44
CA ALA A 135 1.77 19.17 -13.59
C ALA A 135 2.02 20.64 -14.05
N PRO A 136 2.11 20.98 -15.35
CA PRO A 136 2.28 22.36 -15.82
C PRO A 136 1.16 23.31 -15.42
N PHE A 137 -0.10 22.86 -15.43
CA PHE A 137 -1.26 23.67 -15.04
C PHE A 137 -1.24 24.00 -13.56
N ASN A 138 -1.02 22.98 -12.72
CA ASN A 138 -0.96 23.17 -11.27
C ASN A 138 0.21 24.07 -10.88
N LEU A 139 1.36 23.92 -11.53
CA LEU A 139 2.54 24.74 -11.30
C LEU A 139 2.27 26.21 -11.65
N ALA A 140 1.70 26.46 -12.83
CA ALA A 140 1.42 27.82 -13.30
C ALA A 140 0.38 28.52 -12.39
N VAL A 141 -0.66 27.81 -11.93
CA VAL A 141 -1.65 28.34 -10.99
C VAL A 141 -1.02 28.57 -9.62
N ALA A 142 -0.24 27.61 -9.10
CA ALA A 142 0.41 27.73 -7.80
C ALA A 142 1.45 28.88 -7.77
N ALA A 143 2.16 29.15 -8.85
CA ALA A 143 3.13 30.23 -8.94
C ALA A 143 2.48 31.62 -9.08
N ALA A 144 1.24 31.69 -9.56
CA ALA A 144 0.59 32.96 -9.87
C ALA A 144 0.27 33.82 -8.63
N GLY A 145 -0.09 33.21 -7.52
CA GLY A 145 -0.33 33.91 -6.25
C GLY A 145 0.93 34.61 -5.73
N PRO A 146 2.00 33.87 -5.41
CA PRO A 146 3.26 34.47 -4.97
C PRO A 146 3.84 35.47 -5.97
N ALA A 147 3.81 35.19 -7.27
CA ALA A 147 4.30 36.13 -8.30
C ALA A 147 3.50 37.42 -8.32
N THR A 148 2.17 37.37 -8.13
CA THR A 148 1.32 38.56 -8.07
C THR A 148 1.62 39.37 -6.82
N SER A 149 1.83 38.74 -5.66
CA SER A 149 2.22 39.39 -4.43
C SER A 149 3.60 40.05 -4.52
N GLY A 150 4.57 39.38 -5.11
CA GLY A 150 5.91 39.90 -5.36
C GLY A 150 5.90 41.13 -6.30
N ASN A 151 5.15 41.08 -7.40
CA ASN A 151 4.98 42.20 -8.30
C ASN A 151 4.30 43.41 -7.61
N MET A 152 3.30 43.17 -6.77
CA MET A 152 2.68 44.21 -5.95
C MET A 152 3.70 44.83 -5.00
N ALA A 153 4.52 44.05 -4.33
CA ALA A 153 5.55 44.54 -3.44
C ALA A 153 6.58 45.44 -4.16
N LEU A 154 7.02 45.02 -5.36
CA LEU A 154 7.95 45.82 -6.19
C LEU A 154 7.42 47.18 -6.59
N VAL A 155 6.09 47.31 -6.83
CA VAL A 155 5.43 48.56 -7.16
C VAL A 155 5.16 49.41 -5.93
N MET A 156 4.68 48.81 -4.85
CA MET A 156 4.22 49.53 -3.67
C MET A 156 5.38 50.01 -2.78
N LEU A 157 6.49 49.30 -2.73
CA LEU A 157 7.63 49.67 -1.88
C LEU A 157 8.26 51.03 -2.22
N PRO A 158 8.56 51.35 -3.49
CA PRO A 158 9.01 52.70 -3.86
C PRO A 158 8.01 53.82 -3.54
N ILE A 159 6.71 53.55 -3.75
CA ILE A 159 5.64 54.52 -3.44
C ILE A 159 5.57 54.76 -1.92
N ALA A 160 5.68 53.72 -1.12
CA ALA A 160 5.70 53.82 0.33
C ALA A 160 6.90 54.65 0.83
N ILE A 161 8.08 54.42 0.26
CA ILE A 161 9.31 55.14 0.61
C ILE A 161 9.15 56.63 0.32
N VAL A 162 8.61 56.99 -0.86
CA VAL A 162 8.37 58.40 -1.24
C VAL A 162 7.35 59.06 -0.32
N LEU A 163 6.21 58.41 -0.09
CA LEU A 163 5.17 58.96 0.80
C LEU A 163 5.68 59.17 2.24
N LEU A 164 6.40 58.19 2.77
CA LEU A 164 6.98 58.30 4.10
C LEU A 164 8.07 59.37 4.19
N ALA A 165 8.93 59.48 3.18
CA ALA A 165 9.98 60.52 3.15
C ALA A 165 9.36 61.92 3.11
N VAL A 166 8.39 62.16 2.21
CA VAL A 166 7.70 63.46 2.08
C VAL A 166 6.89 63.75 3.35
N GLY A 167 6.18 62.76 3.89
CA GLY A 167 5.37 62.95 5.12
C GLY A 167 6.22 63.24 6.35
N LEU A 168 7.33 62.54 6.53
CA LEU A 168 8.25 62.73 7.66
C LEU A 168 9.01 64.05 7.58
N VAL A 169 9.53 64.43 6.39
CA VAL A 169 10.27 65.69 6.21
C VAL A 169 9.30 66.85 6.36
N GLY A 170 8.05 66.72 5.84
CA GLY A 170 7.05 67.84 5.95
C GLY A 170 6.26 67.80 7.26
N ASN A 171 6.47 66.86 8.14
CA ASN A 171 5.65 66.62 9.36
C ASN A 171 4.15 66.59 9.10
N LEU A 172 3.75 65.87 8.00
CA LEU A 172 2.40 65.83 7.46
C LEU A 172 1.73 64.47 7.78
N PRO A 173 0.93 64.38 8.87
CA PRO A 173 0.25 63.11 9.26
C PRO A 173 -0.65 62.56 8.15
N VAL A 174 -1.28 63.40 7.38
CA VAL A 174 -2.16 63.05 6.25
C VAL A 174 -1.41 62.25 5.17
N ILE A 175 -0.10 62.38 5.05
CA ILE A 175 0.75 61.65 4.12
C ILE A 175 1.45 60.46 4.80
N ILE A 176 1.81 60.60 6.08
CA ILE A 176 2.48 59.55 6.85
C ILE A 176 1.58 58.32 6.99
N TYR A 177 0.32 58.45 7.31
CA TYR A 177 -0.59 57.32 7.49
C TYR A 177 -0.85 56.55 6.19
N PRO A 178 -1.17 57.15 5.04
CA PRO A 178 -1.20 56.44 3.78
C PRO A 178 0.13 55.75 3.44
N GLY A 179 1.27 56.42 3.70
CA GLY A 179 2.60 55.84 3.49
C GLY A 179 2.83 54.54 4.31
N ARG A 180 2.39 54.51 5.57
CA ARG A 180 2.42 53.31 6.44
C ARG A 180 1.55 52.19 5.91
N LEU A 181 0.34 52.52 5.42
CA LEU A 181 -0.55 51.51 4.82
C LEU A 181 0.07 50.89 3.57
N VAL A 182 0.62 51.72 2.67
CA VAL A 182 1.26 51.24 1.44
C VAL A 182 2.53 50.44 1.76
N LEU A 183 3.32 50.82 2.76
CA LEU A 183 4.46 50.03 3.25
C LEU A 183 4.00 48.66 3.78
N GLY A 184 2.91 48.68 4.58
CA GLY A 184 2.34 47.44 5.10
C GLY A 184 1.94 46.45 3.99
N ILE A 185 1.25 46.94 2.97
CA ILE A 185 0.86 46.17 1.79
C ILE A 185 2.11 45.60 1.07
N ALA A 186 3.15 46.41 0.88
CA ALA A 186 4.40 46.00 0.24
C ALA A 186 5.12 44.93 1.04
N LEU A 187 5.22 45.06 2.37
CA LEU A 187 5.86 44.11 3.24
C LEU A 187 5.11 42.77 3.31
N VAL A 188 3.77 42.81 3.41
CA VAL A 188 2.94 41.60 3.38
C VAL A 188 3.11 40.89 2.03
N GLY A 189 3.08 41.60 0.91
CA GLY A 189 3.31 41.03 -0.40
C GLY A 189 4.72 40.43 -0.58
N LEU A 190 5.75 41.04 0.00
CA LEU A 190 7.11 40.52 -0.03
C LEU A 190 7.24 39.25 0.82
N LEU A 191 6.69 39.23 2.03
CA LEU A 191 6.69 38.07 2.90
C LEU A 191 5.91 36.93 2.27
N ASP A 192 4.78 37.21 1.67
CA ASP A 192 3.97 36.24 0.97
C ASP A 192 4.73 35.63 -0.24
N PHE A 193 5.40 36.49 -1.02
CA PHE A 193 6.27 36.02 -2.11
C PHE A 193 7.41 35.12 -1.62
N LEU A 194 8.00 35.43 -0.48
CA LEU A 194 9.14 34.69 0.06
C LEU A 194 8.75 33.40 0.82
N LEU A 195 7.62 33.41 1.52
CA LEU A 195 7.26 32.38 2.50
C LEU A 195 5.97 31.62 2.16
N ALA A 196 4.96 32.30 1.63
CA ALA A 196 3.69 31.67 1.35
C ALA A 196 3.78 30.80 0.07
N ASP A 197 3.14 29.66 0.10
CA ASP A 197 3.05 28.70 -1.01
C ASP A 197 4.38 28.24 -1.65
N THR A 198 5.54 28.72 -1.15
CA THR A 198 6.85 28.29 -1.68
C THR A 198 7.05 26.77 -1.56
N GLY A 199 6.50 26.17 -0.50
CA GLY A 199 6.51 24.72 -0.31
C GLY A 199 5.76 24.00 -1.42
N LYS A 200 4.53 24.45 -1.73
CA LYS A 200 3.72 23.91 -2.81
C LYS A 200 4.33 24.16 -4.19
N TYR A 201 4.85 25.38 -4.42
CA TYR A 201 5.54 25.70 -5.66
C TYR A 201 6.75 24.79 -5.89
N ARG A 202 7.54 24.53 -4.84
CA ARG A 202 8.69 23.61 -4.90
C ARG A 202 8.23 22.19 -5.18
N GLU A 203 7.18 21.73 -4.51
CA GLU A 203 6.57 20.42 -4.73
C GLU A 203 6.08 20.25 -6.18
N TYR A 204 5.35 21.23 -6.72
CA TYR A 204 4.89 21.19 -8.11
C TYR A 204 6.04 21.27 -9.11
N ARG A 205 7.08 22.04 -8.83
CA ARG A 205 8.29 22.11 -9.68
C ARG A 205 9.06 20.79 -9.68
N GLU A 206 9.15 20.12 -8.55
CA GLU A 206 9.75 18.79 -8.46
C GLU A 206 8.91 17.75 -9.22
N ARG A 207 7.59 17.86 -9.15
CA ARG A 207 6.66 17.02 -9.95
C ARG A 207 6.86 17.27 -11.46
N GLU A 208 6.93 18.52 -11.87
CA GLU A 208 7.16 18.88 -13.27
C GLU A 208 8.53 18.39 -13.76
N ALA A 209 9.59 18.54 -12.96
CA ALA A 209 10.91 18.03 -13.30
C ALA A 209 10.91 16.49 -13.41
N LYS A 210 10.21 15.79 -12.51
CA LYS A 210 10.03 14.34 -12.59
C LYS A 210 9.16 13.94 -13.77
N ALA A 211 8.10 14.70 -14.09
CA ALA A 211 7.25 14.45 -15.23
C ALA A 211 8.01 14.69 -16.56
N LYS A 212 8.85 15.74 -16.63
CA LYS A 212 9.75 15.98 -17.77
C LYS A 212 10.81 14.91 -17.91
N LEU A 213 11.42 14.45 -16.82
CA LEU A 213 12.35 13.32 -16.82
C LEU A 213 11.65 12.00 -17.24
N LYS A 214 10.38 11.82 -16.87
CA LYS A 214 9.53 10.73 -17.38
C LYS A 214 9.20 10.92 -18.86
N ALA A 215 8.89 12.14 -19.29
CA ALA A 215 8.52 12.46 -20.67
C ALA A 215 9.73 12.42 -21.62
N GLU A 216 10.90 12.91 -21.20
CA GLU A 216 12.16 12.84 -21.98
C GLU A 216 12.67 11.39 -22.14
N LYS A 217 12.31 10.51 -21.19
CA LYS A 217 12.57 9.06 -21.31
C LYS A 217 11.53 8.33 -22.16
N VAL A 218 10.44 8.99 -22.49
CA VAL A 218 9.31 8.44 -23.24
C VAL A 218 8.91 9.45 -24.31
N GLU A 219 9.76 9.64 -25.32
CA GLU A 219 9.31 10.10 -26.64
C GLU A 219 8.48 8.95 -27.24
N ILE A 220 7.22 8.88 -26.81
CA ILE A 220 6.32 7.84 -27.26
C ILE A 220 5.71 8.33 -28.57
N SER A 221 6.24 7.81 -29.68
CA SER A 221 5.58 7.89 -30.98
C SER A 221 4.13 7.38 -30.86
N LYS A 222 3.25 7.66 -31.83
CA LYS A 222 1.88 7.12 -31.92
C LYS A 222 1.84 5.58 -32.11
N GLU A 223 2.84 4.87 -31.67
CA GLU A 223 2.93 3.41 -31.73
C GLU A 223 1.93 2.73 -30.80
N SER A 224 1.59 1.49 -31.14
CA SER A 224 0.65 0.65 -30.38
C SER A 224 1.04 0.54 -28.90
N TRP A 225 0.08 0.33 -28.02
CA TRP A 225 0.31 0.10 -26.57
C TRP A 225 1.31 -1.02 -26.32
N LEU A 226 1.45 -1.97 -27.23
CA LEU A 226 2.38 -3.09 -27.12
C LEU A 226 3.85 -2.63 -26.97
N ASN A 227 4.28 -1.60 -27.74
CA ASN A 227 5.63 -1.04 -27.62
C ASN A 227 5.77 -0.16 -26.38
N ARG A 228 4.72 0.55 -26.02
CA ARG A 228 4.66 1.37 -24.78
C ARG A 228 4.72 0.50 -23.53
N ALA A 229 4.06 -0.65 -23.52
CA ALA A 229 4.02 -1.57 -22.40
C ALA A 229 5.43 -1.96 -21.91
N LYS A 230 6.34 -2.25 -22.84
CA LYS A 230 7.74 -2.56 -22.49
C LYS A 230 8.43 -1.41 -21.74
N VAL A 231 8.30 -0.19 -22.24
CA VAL A 231 8.91 1.01 -21.64
C VAL A 231 8.32 1.27 -20.23
N VAL A 232 7.00 1.15 -20.09
CA VAL A 232 6.35 1.35 -18.79
C VAL A 232 6.73 0.26 -17.81
N LYS A 233 6.80 -1.00 -18.25
CA LYS A 233 7.29 -2.11 -17.40
C LYS A 233 8.72 -1.84 -16.92
N GLU A 234 9.63 -1.44 -17.81
CA GLU A 234 11.01 -1.09 -17.43
C GLU A 234 11.05 0.08 -16.42
N MET A 235 10.21 1.11 -16.64
CA MET A 235 10.09 2.22 -15.70
C MET A 235 9.58 1.75 -14.33
N MET A 236 8.51 0.96 -14.30
CA MET A 236 7.95 0.42 -13.05
C MET A 236 8.96 -0.46 -12.29
N THR A 237 9.76 -1.25 -13.00
CA THR A 237 10.83 -2.06 -12.42
C THR A 237 11.91 -1.21 -11.75
N ARG A 238 12.29 -0.07 -12.36
CA ARG A 238 13.35 0.81 -11.85
C ARG A 238 12.87 1.83 -10.81
N GLN A 239 11.60 2.11 -10.75
CA GLN A 239 11.02 3.16 -9.90
C GLN A 239 9.91 2.58 -9.02
N ARG A 240 9.60 3.31 -7.95
CA ARG A 240 8.45 3.07 -7.06
C ARG A 240 7.70 4.39 -6.87
N ILE A 241 6.56 4.36 -6.23
CA ILE A 241 5.79 5.59 -5.94
C ILE A 241 6.67 6.61 -5.23
N GLN A 242 7.41 6.18 -4.24
CA GLN A 242 8.30 7.02 -3.44
C GLN A 242 9.50 6.20 -2.97
N THR A 243 10.69 6.79 -3.01
CA THR A 243 11.91 6.17 -2.50
C THR A 243 12.60 7.14 -1.55
N ILE A 244 13.03 6.65 -0.40
CA ILE A 244 13.77 7.39 0.64
C ILE A 244 15.15 6.74 0.77
N SER A 245 16.20 7.56 0.68
CA SER A 245 17.57 7.12 0.98
C SER A 245 17.79 7.19 2.49
N LEU A 246 18.30 6.12 3.06
CA LEU A 246 18.70 6.03 4.46
C LEU A 246 20.13 6.55 4.65
N LYS A 247 20.51 6.84 5.90
CA LYS A 247 21.83 7.36 6.24
C LYS A 247 22.97 6.37 5.98
N ASP A 248 22.68 5.08 6.04
CA ASP A 248 23.61 3.97 5.73
C ASP A 248 23.79 3.71 4.24
N GLY A 249 23.13 4.48 3.37
CA GLY A 249 23.19 4.33 1.92
C GLY A 249 22.20 3.34 1.35
N ASP A 250 21.43 2.62 2.17
CA ASP A 250 20.30 1.78 1.69
C ASP A 250 19.11 2.65 1.30
N THR A 251 18.13 2.06 0.65
CA THR A 251 16.91 2.73 0.19
C THR A 251 15.66 1.97 0.60
N VAL A 252 14.63 2.71 0.97
CA VAL A 252 13.30 2.15 1.24
C VAL A 252 12.29 2.76 0.28
N SER A 253 11.52 1.92 -0.37
CA SER A 253 10.60 2.34 -1.43
C SER A 253 9.18 1.90 -1.13
N ALA A 254 8.24 2.85 -1.22
CA ALA A 254 6.82 2.55 -1.24
C ALA A 254 6.45 1.89 -2.58
N PRO A 255 5.85 0.69 -2.57
CA PRO A 255 5.54 -0.08 -3.77
C PRO A 255 4.50 0.61 -4.66
N TRP A 256 4.36 0.20 -5.92
CA TRP A 256 3.21 0.58 -6.73
C TRP A 256 1.92 0.06 -6.09
N GLN A 257 0.86 0.86 -6.11
CA GLN A 257 -0.43 0.45 -5.59
C GLN A 257 -1.22 -0.30 -6.68
N PHE A 258 -1.54 -1.57 -6.41
CA PHE A 258 -2.44 -2.40 -7.21
C PHE A 258 -3.81 -2.40 -6.53
N ARG A 259 -4.66 -1.42 -6.88
CA ARG A 259 -5.93 -1.25 -6.20
C ARG A 259 -7.08 -1.83 -6.99
N ASN A 260 -7.75 -2.84 -6.42
CA ASN A 260 -8.93 -3.45 -7.01
C ASN A 260 -10.05 -2.40 -7.18
N CYS A 261 -10.57 -2.29 -8.39
CA CYS A 261 -11.63 -1.36 -8.75
C CYS A 261 -12.90 -2.05 -9.25
N GLY A 262 -12.80 -3.27 -9.67
CA GLY A 262 -13.96 -4.04 -10.11
C GLY A 262 -13.60 -5.32 -10.82
N MET A 263 -14.49 -6.18 -10.94
CA MET A 263 -14.77 -7.32 -11.80
C MET A 263 -15.63 -8.36 -11.08
N GLY A 264 -15.41 -9.66 -11.29
CA GLY A 264 -16.39 -10.69 -10.93
C GLY A 264 -15.78 -11.99 -10.40
N GLY A 265 -15.91 -13.07 -11.17
CA GLY A 265 -15.48 -14.40 -10.81
C GLY A 265 -16.17 -14.95 -9.56
N ARG A 266 -15.45 -15.78 -8.81
CA ARG A 266 -15.90 -16.34 -7.53
C ARG A 266 -16.08 -15.31 -6.43
N HIS A 267 -15.37 -14.16 -6.51
CA HIS A 267 -15.43 -13.09 -5.51
C HIS A 267 -16.79 -12.38 -5.46
N THR A 268 -17.63 -12.56 -6.48
CA THR A 268 -18.93 -11.93 -6.57
C THR A 268 -20.07 -12.94 -6.82
N GLU A 269 -19.76 -14.22 -7.06
CA GLU A 269 -20.73 -15.21 -7.51
C GLU A 269 -21.86 -15.45 -6.50
N LYS A 270 -21.54 -15.49 -5.22
CA LYS A 270 -22.50 -15.77 -4.17
C LYS A 270 -23.42 -14.59 -3.88
N GLU A 271 -22.82 -13.40 -3.75
CA GLU A 271 -23.51 -12.17 -3.37
C GLU A 271 -24.21 -11.48 -4.55
N TYR A 272 -23.62 -11.63 -5.74
CA TYR A 272 -24.11 -10.99 -6.99
C TYR A 272 -24.17 -12.00 -8.15
N PRO A 273 -25.07 -12.98 -8.07
CA PRO A 273 -25.16 -14.05 -9.09
C PRO A 273 -25.48 -13.52 -10.49
N GLU A 274 -26.07 -12.35 -10.60
CA GLU A 274 -26.39 -11.71 -11.88
C GLU A 274 -25.20 -11.01 -12.56
N SER A 275 -24.05 -10.83 -11.87
CA SER A 275 -22.84 -10.32 -12.51
C SER A 275 -22.37 -11.34 -13.57
N ASN A 276 -22.02 -10.85 -14.77
CA ASN A 276 -21.68 -11.72 -15.91
C ASN A 276 -20.18 -11.73 -16.24
N ILE A 277 -19.34 -11.20 -15.36
CA ILE A 277 -17.88 -11.18 -15.51
C ILE A 277 -17.29 -12.45 -14.88
N SER A 278 -16.50 -13.21 -15.65
CA SER A 278 -15.86 -14.45 -15.21
C SER A 278 -14.45 -14.25 -14.65
N MET A 279 -13.70 -13.25 -15.12
CA MET A 279 -12.39 -12.88 -14.58
C MET A 279 -12.54 -12.17 -13.24
N GLN A 280 -11.54 -12.33 -12.35
CA GLN A 280 -11.68 -12.05 -10.93
C GLN A 280 -11.50 -10.58 -10.59
N GLU A 281 -10.40 -9.92 -11.02
CA GLU A 281 -10.10 -8.56 -10.61
C GLU A 281 -9.54 -7.68 -11.73
N MET A 282 -9.93 -6.41 -11.69
CA MET A 282 -9.32 -5.32 -12.44
C MET A 282 -8.82 -4.25 -11.46
N MET A 283 -7.61 -3.80 -11.67
CA MET A 283 -6.93 -2.86 -10.78
C MET A 283 -6.44 -1.63 -11.52
N PHE A 284 -6.51 -0.46 -10.88
CA PHE A 284 -5.82 0.73 -11.32
C PHE A 284 -4.47 0.90 -10.61
N LEU A 285 -3.45 1.29 -11.39
CA LEU A 285 -2.11 1.59 -10.92
C LEU A 285 -1.80 3.07 -11.16
N PRO A 286 -1.75 3.91 -10.10
CA PRO A 286 -1.52 5.35 -10.25
C PRO A 286 -0.02 5.64 -10.42
N LEU A 287 0.49 5.57 -11.65
CA LEU A 287 1.90 5.76 -11.99
C LEU A 287 2.38 7.20 -11.76
N CYS A 288 1.45 8.18 -11.81
CA CYS A 288 1.76 9.59 -11.57
C CYS A 288 1.85 9.97 -10.10
N ALA A 289 1.38 9.12 -9.18
CA ALA A 289 1.38 9.42 -7.75
C ALA A 289 2.80 9.62 -7.21
N GLN A 290 2.97 10.61 -6.33
CA GLN A 290 4.27 10.94 -5.71
C GLN A 290 4.43 10.34 -4.31
N ASN A 291 3.32 9.91 -3.71
CA ASN A 291 3.26 9.28 -2.39
C ASN A 291 1.99 8.42 -2.29
N TYR A 292 1.93 7.60 -1.24
CA TYR A 292 0.84 6.65 -1.09
C TYR A 292 -0.53 7.28 -0.78
N GLU A 293 -0.54 8.44 -0.13
CA GLU A 293 -1.77 9.19 0.15
C GLU A 293 -2.40 9.73 -1.16
N GLU A 294 -1.57 10.23 -2.07
CA GLU A 294 -2.00 10.65 -3.40
C GLU A 294 -2.49 9.47 -4.25
N ALA A 295 -1.77 8.35 -4.20
CA ALA A 295 -2.19 7.12 -4.86
C ALA A 295 -3.59 6.66 -4.42
N GLN A 296 -3.87 6.70 -3.12
CA GLN A 296 -5.18 6.41 -2.56
C GLN A 296 -6.27 7.37 -3.08
N MET A 297 -5.99 8.67 -3.05
CA MET A 297 -6.92 9.69 -3.53
C MET A 297 -7.27 9.46 -5.01
N ILE A 298 -6.28 9.24 -5.85
CA ILE A 298 -6.44 9.00 -7.29
C ILE A 298 -7.30 7.77 -7.53
N THR A 299 -6.97 6.65 -6.90
CA THR A 299 -7.65 5.38 -7.16
C THR A 299 -9.07 5.31 -6.61
N VAL A 300 -9.37 6.01 -5.50
CA VAL A 300 -10.75 6.18 -5.02
C VAL A 300 -11.57 7.02 -6.01
N THR A 301 -11.00 8.08 -6.54
CA THR A 301 -11.66 8.92 -7.56
C THR A 301 -11.95 8.12 -8.83
N LEU A 302 -10.98 7.31 -9.28
CA LEU A 302 -11.13 6.42 -10.44
C LEU A 302 -12.25 5.40 -10.22
N GLN A 303 -12.31 4.74 -9.06
CA GLN A 303 -13.36 3.75 -8.78
C GLN A 303 -14.76 4.36 -8.74
N ASN A 304 -14.90 5.53 -8.11
CA ASN A 304 -16.17 6.24 -8.08
C ASN A 304 -16.62 6.67 -9.48
N ARG A 305 -15.70 7.14 -10.30
CA ARG A 305 -16.00 7.52 -11.68
C ARG A 305 -16.33 6.33 -12.56
N LEU A 306 -15.59 5.22 -12.39
CA LEU A 306 -15.90 3.96 -13.08
C LEU A 306 -17.32 3.49 -12.80
N LYS A 307 -17.76 3.53 -11.54
CA LYS A 307 -19.13 3.24 -11.16
C LYS A 307 -20.14 4.10 -11.94
N GLU A 308 -19.92 5.43 -11.96
CA GLU A 308 -20.80 6.34 -12.70
C GLU A 308 -20.83 6.06 -14.20
N ILE A 309 -19.70 5.72 -14.81
CA ILE A 309 -19.59 5.41 -16.23
C ILE A 309 -20.33 4.11 -16.55
N ILE A 310 -20.15 3.05 -15.74
CA ILE A 310 -20.87 1.79 -15.89
C ILE A 310 -22.38 2.02 -15.78
N GLU A 311 -22.84 2.76 -14.76
CA GLU A 311 -24.28 3.02 -14.54
C GLU A 311 -24.92 3.91 -15.63
N LYS A 312 -24.13 4.70 -16.36
CA LYS A 312 -24.62 5.50 -17.50
C LYS A 312 -24.54 4.79 -18.84
N SER A 313 -23.82 3.67 -18.90
CA SER A 313 -23.65 2.91 -20.14
C SER A 313 -24.87 1.99 -20.38
N GLU A 314 -25.37 2.02 -21.59
CA GLU A 314 -26.49 1.16 -21.99
C GLU A 314 -26.11 -0.32 -21.83
N GLY A 315 -27.00 -1.11 -21.25
CA GLY A 315 -26.76 -2.53 -21.00
C GLY A 315 -25.68 -2.82 -19.93
N ALA A 316 -25.35 -1.85 -19.07
CA ALA A 316 -24.42 -2.04 -17.99
C ALA A 316 -24.98 -1.49 -16.68
N ARG A 317 -24.66 -2.13 -15.57
CA ARG A 317 -25.08 -1.71 -14.22
C ARG A 317 -24.10 -2.24 -13.17
N VAL A 318 -23.99 -1.56 -12.04
CA VAL A 318 -23.23 -2.03 -10.88
C VAL A 318 -24.19 -2.70 -9.90
N MET A 319 -23.98 -3.99 -9.64
CA MET A 319 -24.78 -4.78 -8.70
C MET A 319 -24.44 -4.43 -7.25
N GLY A 320 -23.17 -4.18 -6.96
CA GLY A 320 -22.67 -3.85 -5.64
C GLY A 320 -21.14 -3.81 -5.60
N ILE A 321 -20.61 -4.04 -4.42
CA ILE A 321 -19.17 -4.09 -4.17
C ILE A 321 -18.82 -5.48 -3.68
N GLY A 322 -17.91 -6.16 -4.36
CA GLY A 322 -17.44 -7.49 -4.01
C GLY A 322 -16.59 -7.49 -2.72
N LEU A 323 -16.30 -8.68 -2.23
CA LEU A 323 -15.61 -8.91 -0.95
C LEU A 323 -14.23 -8.21 -0.86
N GLU A 324 -13.56 -8.04 -1.98
CA GLU A 324 -12.26 -7.35 -2.07
C GLU A 324 -12.36 -5.86 -2.44
N GLY A 325 -13.57 -5.30 -2.38
CA GLY A 325 -13.81 -3.87 -2.55
C GLY A 325 -13.90 -3.42 -4.01
N GLY A 326 -13.86 -4.32 -4.98
CA GLY A 326 -14.10 -4.04 -6.40
C GLY A 326 -15.59 -3.96 -6.72
N LEU A 327 -15.95 -3.19 -7.76
CA LEU A 327 -17.31 -3.12 -8.29
C LEU A 327 -17.69 -4.46 -8.93
N ALA A 328 -18.87 -5.00 -8.59
CA ALA A 328 -19.46 -6.19 -9.22
C ALA A 328 -20.45 -5.75 -10.30
N PRO A 329 -20.05 -5.69 -11.60
CA PRO A 329 -20.92 -5.21 -12.65
C PRO A 329 -21.65 -6.34 -13.36
N PHE A 330 -22.77 -5.98 -14.02
CA PHE A 330 -23.28 -6.64 -15.19
C PHE A 330 -22.97 -5.76 -16.41
N ILE A 331 -22.40 -6.32 -17.48
CA ILE A 331 -22.00 -5.59 -18.68
C ILE A 331 -22.36 -6.40 -19.91
N SER A 332 -23.30 -5.91 -20.74
CA SER A 332 -23.59 -6.53 -22.05
C SER A 332 -22.39 -6.33 -22.98
N LYS A 333 -22.09 -7.32 -23.82
CA LYS A 333 -21.05 -7.23 -24.83
C LYS A 333 -21.39 -6.18 -25.90
N GLU A 334 -20.35 -5.60 -26.50
CA GLU A 334 -20.49 -4.83 -27.75
C GLU A 334 -20.22 -5.72 -28.96
N PRO A 335 -20.69 -5.33 -30.16
CA PRO A 335 -20.42 -6.09 -31.38
C PRO A 335 -18.93 -6.30 -31.61
N GLY A 336 -18.50 -7.56 -31.73
CA GLY A 336 -17.11 -7.96 -31.88
C GLY A 336 -16.41 -8.42 -30.61
N ASP A 337 -17.03 -8.24 -29.43
CA ASP A 337 -16.51 -8.78 -28.17
C ASP A 337 -16.74 -10.30 -28.08
N LEU A 338 -15.72 -11.01 -27.65
CA LEU A 338 -15.83 -12.42 -27.31
C LEU A 338 -16.45 -12.60 -25.91
N VAL A 339 -16.04 -11.79 -24.96
CA VAL A 339 -16.44 -11.82 -23.55
C VAL A 339 -16.72 -10.42 -23.01
N PRO A 340 -17.59 -10.26 -22.00
CA PRO A 340 -17.98 -8.93 -21.48
C PRO A 340 -16.81 -8.17 -20.83
N GLU A 341 -15.76 -8.86 -20.44
CA GLU A 341 -14.52 -8.29 -19.90
C GLU A 341 -13.89 -7.25 -20.86
N GLN A 342 -13.97 -7.48 -22.18
CA GLN A 342 -13.40 -6.57 -23.18
C GLN A 342 -14.05 -5.18 -23.13
N ARG A 343 -15.38 -5.12 -22.94
CA ARG A 343 -16.06 -3.85 -22.73
C ARG A 343 -15.69 -3.21 -21.40
N MET A 344 -15.53 -4.00 -20.35
CA MET A 344 -15.07 -3.48 -19.06
C MET A 344 -13.70 -2.79 -19.18
N TRP A 345 -12.78 -3.35 -19.98
CA TRP A 345 -11.47 -2.73 -20.23
C TRP A 345 -11.61 -1.37 -20.92
N ARG A 346 -12.50 -1.24 -21.89
CA ARG A 346 -12.77 0.05 -22.55
C ARG A 346 -13.36 1.08 -21.59
N LEU A 347 -14.31 0.66 -20.73
CA LEU A 347 -14.91 1.53 -19.71
C LEU A 347 -13.85 2.01 -18.67
N ALA A 348 -12.90 1.16 -18.33
CA ALA A 348 -11.77 1.55 -17.48
C ALA A 348 -10.87 2.61 -18.14
N VAL A 349 -10.53 2.43 -19.42
CA VAL A 349 -9.75 3.42 -20.17
C VAL A 349 -10.52 4.72 -20.34
N GLN A 350 -11.83 4.65 -20.60
CA GLN A 350 -12.70 5.82 -20.65
C GLN A 350 -12.71 6.56 -19.32
N THR A 351 -12.78 5.83 -18.20
CA THR A 351 -12.72 6.40 -16.84
C THR A 351 -11.45 7.20 -16.61
N ILE A 352 -10.30 6.65 -16.99
CA ILE A 352 -9.00 7.33 -16.87
C ILE A 352 -9.00 8.66 -17.64
N ARG A 353 -9.48 8.64 -18.88
CA ARG A 353 -9.56 9.84 -19.74
C ARG A 353 -10.56 10.87 -19.23
N ASP A 354 -11.70 10.41 -18.73
CA ASP A 354 -12.81 11.28 -18.31
C ASP A 354 -12.46 12.15 -17.10
N ILE A 355 -11.58 11.70 -16.22
CA ILE A 355 -11.08 12.49 -15.12
C ILE A 355 -9.77 13.21 -15.43
N GLY A 356 -9.31 13.17 -16.66
CA GLY A 356 -8.19 13.96 -17.17
C GLY A 356 -6.82 13.30 -17.03
N TYR A 357 -6.74 12.01 -16.69
CA TYR A 357 -5.48 11.26 -16.68
C TYR A 357 -5.19 10.65 -18.06
N ARG A 358 -3.90 10.44 -18.32
CA ARG A 358 -3.43 9.80 -19.55
C ARG A 358 -3.29 8.29 -19.32
N PRO A 359 -4.07 7.47 -20.05
CA PRO A 359 -3.94 6.02 -19.93
C PRO A 359 -2.51 5.57 -20.24
N GLY A 360 -1.95 4.72 -19.38
CA GLY A 360 -0.61 4.13 -19.53
C GLY A 360 0.58 5.04 -19.23
N GLU A 361 0.34 6.35 -19.05
CA GLU A 361 1.36 7.30 -18.59
C GLU A 361 1.13 7.69 -17.14
N ASP A 362 -0.09 8.10 -16.82
CA ASP A 362 -0.47 8.50 -15.47
C ASP A 362 -1.10 7.33 -14.70
N ILE A 363 -1.94 6.54 -15.39
CA ILE A 363 -2.65 5.38 -14.82
C ILE A 363 -2.47 4.18 -15.72
N ALA A 364 -2.01 3.08 -15.17
CA ALA A 364 -2.00 1.76 -15.80
C ALA A 364 -3.15 0.88 -15.30
N ILE A 365 -3.37 -0.23 -15.98
CA ILE A 365 -4.35 -1.25 -15.64
C ILE A 365 -3.63 -2.57 -15.40
N ALA A 366 -4.05 -3.30 -14.37
CA ALA A 366 -3.64 -4.66 -14.09
C ALA A 366 -4.87 -5.56 -13.99
N PHE A 367 -4.70 -6.83 -14.36
CA PHE A 367 -5.75 -7.85 -14.23
C PHE A 367 -5.27 -9.02 -13.39
N ASP A 368 -6.23 -9.61 -12.69
CA ASP A 368 -6.17 -10.93 -12.12
C ASP A 368 -7.32 -11.75 -12.72
N PRO A 369 -7.08 -12.48 -13.81
CA PRO A 369 -8.07 -13.39 -14.41
C PRO A 369 -8.43 -14.58 -13.53
N ALA A 370 -7.50 -15.10 -12.72
CA ALA A 370 -7.66 -16.29 -11.85
C ALA A 370 -8.14 -17.52 -12.63
N LEU A 371 -7.42 -17.89 -13.68
CA LEU A 371 -7.91 -18.87 -14.66
C LEU A 371 -7.92 -20.32 -14.18
N SER A 372 -7.32 -20.64 -13.04
CA SER A 372 -7.55 -21.94 -12.38
C SER A 372 -9.04 -22.21 -12.15
N GLU A 373 -9.82 -21.16 -11.79
CA GLU A 373 -11.27 -21.28 -11.59
C GLU A 373 -12.04 -21.55 -12.89
N LEU A 374 -11.64 -20.90 -14.01
CA LEU A 374 -12.27 -21.12 -15.31
C LEU A 374 -11.93 -22.51 -15.87
N SER A 375 -10.73 -23.02 -15.65
CA SER A 375 -10.33 -24.36 -16.00
C SER A 375 -11.10 -25.41 -15.18
N ASN A 376 -11.23 -25.20 -13.88
CA ASN A 376 -12.01 -26.10 -13.00
C ASN A 376 -13.50 -26.06 -13.35
N ALA A 377 -14.03 -24.91 -13.74
CA ALA A 377 -15.40 -24.81 -14.24
C ALA A 377 -15.61 -25.62 -15.53
N TYR A 378 -14.63 -25.58 -16.47
CA TYR A 378 -14.64 -26.39 -17.67
C TYR A 378 -14.63 -27.88 -17.34
N ARG A 379 -13.68 -28.32 -16.50
CA ARG A 379 -13.55 -29.72 -16.08
C ARG A 379 -14.85 -30.28 -15.51
N LYS A 380 -15.51 -29.48 -14.68
CA LYS A 380 -16.77 -29.85 -14.04
C LYS A 380 -17.95 -29.89 -15.04
N GLU A 381 -18.11 -28.83 -15.83
CA GLU A 381 -19.25 -28.69 -16.77
C GLU A 381 -19.22 -29.76 -17.86
N PHE A 382 -18.06 -30.05 -18.43
CA PHE A 382 -17.89 -30.97 -19.53
C PHE A 382 -17.48 -32.40 -19.09
N ASN A 383 -17.42 -32.63 -17.77
CA ASN A 383 -17.02 -33.91 -17.18
C ASN A 383 -15.67 -34.44 -17.71
N GLN A 384 -14.69 -33.53 -17.79
CA GLN A 384 -13.32 -33.77 -18.26
C GLN A 384 -12.29 -33.40 -17.18
N PRO A 385 -12.14 -34.19 -16.12
CA PRO A 385 -11.31 -33.82 -14.94
C PRO A 385 -9.84 -33.61 -15.26
N ASP A 386 -9.32 -34.26 -16.30
CA ASP A 386 -7.90 -34.17 -16.70
C ASP A 386 -7.63 -33.15 -17.82
N ALA A 387 -8.64 -32.38 -18.25
CA ALA A 387 -8.45 -31.39 -19.30
C ALA A 387 -7.54 -30.26 -18.84
N VAL A 388 -6.53 -29.92 -19.64
CA VAL A 388 -5.62 -28.80 -19.44
C VAL A 388 -5.66 -27.86 -20.66
N GLY A 389 -5.58 -26.54 -20.44
CA GLY A 389 -5.58 -25.55 -21.51
C GLY A 389 -6.94 -25.22 -22.09
N MET A 390 -8.01 -25.54 -21.35
CA MET A 390 -9.39 -25.21 -21.71
C MET A 390 -10.04 -24.41 -20.59
N TYR A 391 -10.75 -23.33 -20.95
CA TYR A 391 -11.24 -22.32 -20.02
C TYR A 391 -12.67 -21.95 -20.32
N TYR A 392 -13.57 -22.07 -19.32
CA TYR A 392 -14.99 -21.84 -19.45
C TYR A 392 -15.39 -20.56 -18.73
N PHE A 393 -15.83 -19.58 -19.51
CA PHE A 393 -16.37 -18.31 -19.01
C PHE A 393 -17.81 -18.50 -18.55
N TRP A 394 -17.99 -19.20 -17.43
CA TRP A 394 -19.28 -19.71 -16.96
C TRP A 394 -20.28 -18.62 -16.56
N ARG A 395 -19.79 -17.42 -16.28
CA ARG A 395 -20.66 -16.26 -15.95
C ARG A 395 -21.11 -15.49 -17.17
N SER A 396 -20.41 -15.55 -18.28
CA SER A 396 -20.82 -14.88 -19.52
C SER A 396 -22.17 -15.44 -20.01
N GLU A 397 -23.02 -14.57 -20.59
CA GLU A 397 -24.35 -14.99 -21.07
C GLU A 397 -24.24 -16.09 -22.11
N GLU A 398 -23.25 -16.05 -22.99
CA GLU A 398 -23.04 -16.99 -24.09
C GLU A 398 -22.25 -18.25 -23.70
N LYS A 399 -21.84 -18.37 -22.43
CA LYS A 399 -21.11 -19.55 -21.95
C LYS A 399 -19.88 -19.91 -22.80
N VAL A 400 -19.02 -18.95 -23.02
CA VAL A 400 -17.86 -19.06 -23.93
C VAL A 400 -16.82 -20.04 -23.41
N VAL A 401 -16.31 -20.90 -24.28
CA VAL A 401 -15.14 -21.74 -24.01
C VAL A 401 -13.97 -21.26 -24.87
N MET A 402 -12.79 -21.12 -24.27
CA MET A 402 -11.57 -20.75 -24.97
C MET A 402 -10.46 -21.76 -24.70
N SER A 403 -9.66 -22.04 -25.73
CA SER A 403 -8.39 -22.74 -25.59
C SER A 403 -7.29 -21.78 -25.10
N ARG A 404 -6.15 -22.33 -24.65
CA ARG A 404 -4.97 -21.54 -24.28
C ARG A 404 -4.51 -20.61 -25.41
N ASP A 405 -4.51 -21.05 -26.64
CA ASP A 405 -4.08 -20.24 -27.79
C ASP A 405 -5.01 -19.04 -28.02
N GLN A 406 -6.33 -19.28 -27.90
CA GLN A 406 -7.33 -18.19 -28.01
C GLN A 406 -7.16 -17.17 -26.87
N LEU A 407 -6.79 -17.62 -25.66
CA LEU A 407 -6.50 -16.72 -24.54
C LEU A 407 -5.22 -15.91 -24.76
N VAL A 408 -4.16 -16.51 -25.30
CA VAL A 408 -2.93 -15.77 -25.64
C VAL A 408 -3.25 -14.65 -26.62
N GLU A 409 -4.04 -14.93 -27.65
CA GLU A 409 -4.46 -13.91 -28.64
C GLU A 409 -5.36 -12.83 -28.01
N LEU A 410 -6.26 -13.21 -27.09
CA LEU A 410 -7.08 -12.25 -26.34
C LEU A 410 -6.19 -11.30 -25.51
N TYR A 411 -5.20 -11.82 -24.80
CA TYR A 411 -4.27 -11.02 -24.01
C TYR A 411 -3.37 -10.14 -24.86
N LYS A 412 -2.86 -10.65 -26.01
CA LYS A 412 -2.07 -9.86 -26.95
C LYS A 412 -2.88 -8.65 -27.42
N LYS A 413 -4.13 -8.88 -27.85
CA LYS A 413 -5.01 -7.81 -28.29
C LYS A 413 -5.35 -6.85 -27.15
N ALA A 414 -5.59 -7.36 -25.94
CA ALA A 414 -5.86 -6.53 -24.77
C ALA A 414 -4.68 -5.57 -24.46
N VAL A 415 -3.43 -6.07 -24.50
CA VAL A 415 -2.22 -5.27 -24.28
C VAL A 415 -1.94 -4.32 -25.47
N GLU A 416 -2.32 -4.68 -26.69
CA GLU A 416 -2.19 -3.83 -27.85
C GLU A 416 -3.17 -2.64 -27.83
N ASP A 417 -4.41 -2.88 -27.40
CA ASP A 417 -5.51 -1.92 -27.43
C ASP A 417 -5.62 -1.08 -26.15
N HIS A 418 -5.07 -1.55 -25.03
CA HIS A 418 -5.27 -0.96 -23.70
C HIS A 418 -3.97 -0.88 -22.88
N PRO A 419 -3.86 0.05 -21.92
CA PRO A 419 -2.69 0.21 -21.05
C PRO A 419 -2.63 -0.86 -19.95
N ILE A 420 -2.61 -2.14 -20.36
CA ILE A 420 -2.56 -3.30 -19.46
C ILE A 420 -1.11 -3.72 -19.32
N PHE A 421 -0.56 -3.64 -18.10
CA PHE A 421 0.86 -3.90 -17.84
C PHE A 421 1.10 -5.05 -16.87
N SER A 422 0.04 -5.69 -16.38
CA SER A 422 0.16 -6.81 -15.46
C SER A 422 -0.99 -7.79 -15.63
N LEU A 423 -0.66 -9.08 -15.65
CA LEU A 423 -1.57 -10.22 -15.72
C LEU A 423 -1.20 -11.19 -14.59
N GLU A 424 -2.09 -11.39 -13.62
CA GLU A 424 -1.96 -12.34 -12.51
C GLU A 424 -2.77 -13.59 -12.85
N ASP A 425 -2.20 -14.77 -12.64
CA ASP A 425 -2.82 -16.06 -12.94
C ASP A 425 -3.55 -16.13 -14.31
N PRO A 426 -2.87 -15.73 -15.40
CA PRO A 426 -3.44 -15.71 -16.74
C PRO A 426 -3.74 -17.09 -17.32
N PHE A 427 -3.30 -18.17 -16.67
CA PHE A 427 -3.61 -19.57 -16.97
C PHE A 427 -3.79 -20.37 -15.67
N ALA A 428 -4.37 -21.58 -15.79
CA ALA A 428 -4.49 -22.49 -14.65
C ALA A 428 -3.13 -22.89 -14.08
N GLU A 429 -3.08 -23.21 -12.78
CA GLU A 429 -1.85 -23.57 -12.06
C GLU A 429 -1.08 -24.75 -12.68
N ASP A 430 -1.78 -25.63 -13.41
CA ASP A 430 -1.25 -26.81 -14.06
C ASP A 430 -1.04 -26.67 -15.59
N ASP A 431 -1.27 -25.49 -16.18
CA ASP A 431 -1.10 -25.24 -17.62
C ASP A 431 0.26 -24.59 -17.95
N ASP A 432 1.36 -25.26 -17.62
CA ASP A 432 2.72 -24.76 -17.92
C ASP A 432 2.91 -24.29 -19.36
N GLU A 433 2.23 -24.91 -20.32
CA GLU A 433 2.33 -24.53 -21.75
C GLU A 433 1.71 -23.15 -22.00
N GLY A 434 0.52 -22.89 -21.44
CA GLY A 434 -0.13 -21.58 -21.56
C GLY A 434 0.73 -20.46 -20.95
N TRP A 435 1.28 -20.69 -19.76
CA TRP A 435 2.21 -19.75 -19.11
C TRP A 435 3.44 -19.48 -19.99
N ARG A 436 4.06 -20.53 -20.57
CA ARG A 436 5.26 -20.39 -21.41
C ARG A 436 4.96 -19.63 -22.71
N LEU A 437 3.82 -19.90 -23.35
CA LEU A 437 3.40 -19.20 -24.56
C LEU A 437 3.19 -17.70 -24.27
N LEU A 438 2.50 -17.36 -23.16
CA LEU A 438 2.31 -15.97 -22.78
C LEU A 438 3.63 -15.25 -22.48
N MET A 439 4.51 -15.90 -21.72
CA MET A 439 5.82 -15.33 -21.42
C MET A 439 6.66 -15.10 -22.67
N LYS A 440 6.59 -15.97 -23.67
CA LYS A 440 7.24 -15.78 -24.97
C LYS A 440 6.70 -14.57 -25.72
N GLU A 441 5.38 -14.35 -25.73
CA GLU A 441 4.72 -13.31 -26.53
C GLU A 441 4.71 -11.95 -25.83
N LEU A 442 4.51 -11.92 -24.51
CA LEU A 442 4.28 -10.72 -23.75
C LEU A 442 5.23 -10.53 -22.54
N GLY A 443 6.07 -11.51 -22.20
CA GLY A 443 6.87 -11.45 -20.99
C GLY A 443 7.87 -10.29 -20.91
N ASP A 444 8.28 -9.71 -22.02
CA ASP A 444 9.10 -8.49 -22.06
C ASP A 444 8.27 -7.18 -21.94
N LYS A 445 6.94 -7.26 -22.06
CA LYS A 445 6.02 -6.13 -22.13
C LYS A 445 5.18 -5.98 -20.86
N VAL A 446 4.76 -7.10 -20.24
CA VAL A 446 3.89 -7.09 -19.06
C VAL A 446 4.51 -7.88 -17.90
N PHE A 447 4.06 -7.58 -16.68
CA PHE A 447 4.29 -8.43 -15.53
C PHE A 447 3.36 -9.64 -15.61
N VAL A 448 3.95 -10.83 -15.73
CA VAL A 448 3.24 -12.11 -15.68
C VAL A 448 3.44 -12.65 -14.28
N ILE A 449 2.38 -12.55 -13.47
CA ILE A 449 2.42 -12.80 -12.04
C ILE A 449 1.87 -14.18 -11.75
N GLY A 450 2.65 -15.01 -11.04
CA GLY A 450 2.18 -16.28 -10.52
C GLY A 450 1.69 -16.15 -9.09
N ASP A 451 0.51 -16.68 -8.81
CA ASP A 451 -0.11 -16.83 -7.49
C ASP A 451 -0.37 -18.32 -7.18
N ASP A 452 -1.41 -18.92 -7.76
CA ASP A 452 -1.80 -20.31 -7.50
C ASP A 452 -0.72 -21.30 -7.92
N ASN A 453 0.02 -21.03 -8.99
CA ASN A 453 1.10 -21.90 -9.47
C ASN A 453 2.37 -21.84 -8.62
N ILE A 454 2.53 -20.85 -7.73
CA ILE A 454 3.70 -20.74 -6.84
C ILE A 454 3.35 -20.90 -5.37
N THR A 455 2.15 -20.50 -4.94
CA THR A 455 1.65 -20.58 -3.56
C THR A 455 2.64 -20.08 -2.49
N THR A 456 3.44 -19.06 -2.83
CA THR A 456 4.51 -18.49 -1.99
C THR A 456 5.53 -19.55 -1.51
N LYS A 457 5.59 -20.70 -2.17
CA LYS A 457 6.52 -21.79 -1.82
C LYS A 457 7.83 -21.62 -2.59
N ASP A 458 8.94 -21.60 -1.88
CA ASP A 458 10.28 -21.35 -2.40
C ASP A 458 10.68 -22.28 -3.57
N SER A 459 10.35 -23.58 -3.47
CA SER A 459 10.65 -24.57 -4.50
C SER A 459 9.81 -24.39 -5.77
N THR A 460 8.54 -24.02 -5.64
CA THR A 460 7.66 -23.77 -6.80
C THR A 460 7.98 -22.43 -7.47
N ILE A 461 8.35 -21.40 -6.70
CA ILE A 461 8.87 -20.13 -7.25
C ILE A 461 10.10 -20.40 -8.12
N GLU A 462 11.07 -21.17 -7.60
CA GLU A 462 12.27 -21.53 -8.37
C GLU A 462 11.93 -22.38 -9.60
N TYR A 463 10.99 -23.33 -9.50
CA TYR A 463 10.52 -24.12 -10.63
C TYR A 463 9.94 -23.23 -11.73
N CYS A 464 9.00 -22.35 -11.39
CA CYS A 464 8.37 -21.45 -12.36
C CYS A 464 9.37 -20.48 -13.00
N ALA A 465 10.33 -19.97 -12.23
CA ALA A 465 11.41 -19.13 -12.75
C ALA A 465 12.35 -19.90 -13.71
N ASP A 466 12.75 -21.10 -13.34
CA ASP A 466 13.64 -21.96 -14.17
C ASP A 466 12.98 -22.36 -15.49
N LYS A 467 11.67 -22.57 -15.48
CA LYS A 467 10.87 -22.90 -16.67
C LYS A 467 10.46 -21.68 -17.49
N GLY A 468 10.70 -20.46 -16.98
CA GLY A 468 10.33 -19.23 -17.66
C GLY A 468 8.82 -19.04 -17.76
N LEU A 469 8.07 -19.47 -16.72
CA LEU A 469 6.61 -19.37 -16.68
C LEU A 469 6.12 -18.00 -16.18
N ILE A 470 6.92 -17.34 -15.35
CA ILE A 470 6.59 -16.06 -14.71
C ILE A 470 7.80 -15.11 -14.76
N ASN A 471 7.56 -13.82 -14.63
CA ASN A 471 8.58 -12.81 -14.36
C ASN A 471 8.33 -12.04 -13.06
N THR A 472 7.25 -12.33 -12.36
CA THR A 472 6.85 -11.71 -11.11
C THR A 472 6.21 -12.76 -10.19
N ALA A 473 6.59 -12.77 -8.92
CA ALA A 473 6.03 -13.64 -7.90
C ALA A 473 5.04 -12.85 -7.02
N LEU A 474 3.84 -13.37 -6.85
CA LEU A 474 2.90 -12.88 -5.84
C LEU A 474 3.23 -13.51 -4.50
N ILE A 475 3.43 -12.70 -3.48
CA ILE A 475 3.80 -13.17 -2.14
C ILE A 475 2.63 -12.94 -1.19
N LYS A 476 2.12 -14.02 -0.62
CA LYS A 476 1.07 -14.05 0.39
C LYS A 476 1.57 -14.84 1.61
N PRO A 477 1.99 -14.20 2.71
CA PRO A 477 2.59 -14.90 3.85
C PRO A 477 1.75 -16.06 4.41
N ASN A 478 0.41 -15.97 4.31
CA ASN A 478 -0.47 -17.03 4.77
C ASN A 478 -0.52 -18.28 3.86
N GLN A 479 -0.06 -18.20 2.61
CA GLN A 479 0.03 -19.39 1.73
C GLN A 479 1.12 -20.34 2.20
N ILE A 480 2.18 -19.83 2.83
CA ILE A 480 3.27 -20.63 3.38
C ILE A 480 3.23 -20.71 4.91
N GLY A 481 2.76 -19.66 5.62
CA GLY A 481 2.33 -19.67 7.01
C GLY A 481 3.39 -19.38 8.06
N SER A 482 4.54 -18.78 7.71
CA SER A 482 5.46 -18.15 8.64
C SER A 482 6.24 -17.00 7.98
N LEU A 483 6.77 -16.08 8.78
CA LEU A 483 7.56 -14.96 8.27
C LEU A 483 8.90 -15.42 7.70
N SER A 484 9.55 -16.41 8.29
CA SER A 484 10.84 -16.92 7.80
C SER A 484 10.72 -17.66 6.48
N GLU A 485 9.68 -18.46 6.29
CA GLU A 485 9.41 -19.11 5.00
C GLU A 485 9.09 -18.07 3.92
N THR A 486 8.36 -17.01 4.30
CA THR A 486 8.09 -15.86 3.42
C THR A 486 9.39 -15.17 3.01
N MET A 487 10.34 -14.95 3.92
CA MET A 487 11.65 -14.38 3.61
C MET A 487 12.45 -15.25 2.65
N ILE A 488 12.47 -16.59 2.83
CA ILE A 488 13.14 -17.51 1.91
C ILE A 488 12.50 -17.42 0.53
N ALA A 489 11.17 -17.45 0.43
CA ALA A 489 10.44 -17.33 -0.83
C ALA A 489 10.79 -16.04 -1.57
N MET A 490 10.83 -14.90 -0.86
CA MET A 490 11.21 -13.60 -1.43
C MET A 490 12.68 -13.58 -1.90
N LEU A 491 13.62 -14.15 -1.15
CA LEU A 491 15.02 -14.24 -1.55
C LEU A 491 15.21 -15.14 -2.77
N VAL A 492 14.46 -16.25 -2.88
CA VAL A 492 14.45 -17.09 -4.08
C VAL A 492 13.94 -16.29 -5.28
N ALA A 493 12.81 -15.61 -5.15
CA ALA A 493 12.24 -14.80 -6.23
C ALA A 493 13.25 -13.75 -6.72
N LEU A 494 13.81 -12.94 -5.81
CA LEU A 494 14.77 -11.89 -6.13
C LEU A 494 16.09 -12.47 -6.71
N GLY A 495 16.58 -13.59 -6.17
CA GLY A 495 17.76 -14.27 -6.68
C GLY A 495 17.55 -14.80 -8.12
N LYS A 496 16.34 -15.22 -8.44
CA LYS A 496 15.91 -15.62 -9.80
C LYS A 496 15.51 -14.46 -10.70
N ARG A 497 15.71 -13.21 -10.28
CA ARG A 497 15.38 -11.98 -11.01
C ARG A 497 13.90 -11.79 -11.27
N LEU A 498 13.04 -12.40 -10.45
CA LEU A 498 11.62 -12.08 -10.46
C LEU A 498 11.36 -10.78 -9.69
N GLU A 499 10.39 -10.00 -10.14
CA GLU A 499 9.81 -8.94 -9.33
C GLU A 499 8.88 -9.55 -8.26
N ILE A 500 8.58 -8.77 -7.22
CA ILE A 500 7.69 -9.20 -6.14
C ILE A 500 6.50 -8.24 -6.05
N VAL A 501 5.30 -8.79 -6.04
CA VAL A 501 4.09 -8.10 -5.58
C VAL A 501 3.62 -8.78 -4.30
N VAL A 502 3.42 -8.00 -3.24
CA VAL A 502 2.86 -8.53 -1.98
C VAL A 502 1.35 -8.35 -2.00
N SER A 503 0.62 -9.40 -1.65
CA SER A 503 -0.83 -9.40 -1.73
C SER A 503 -1.50 -9.77 -0.42
N HIS A 504 -2.68 -9.17 -0.22
CA HIS A 504 -3.63 -9.54 0.83
C HIS A 504 -4.40 -10.83 0.47
N ARG A 505 -5.37 -11.21 1.29
CA ARG A 505 -6.37 -12.24 0.99
C ARG A 505 -7.78 -11.64 1.04
N SER A 506 -8.72 -12.33 0.42
CA SER A 506 -10.11 -11.88 0.33
C SER A 506 -10.78 -11.67 1.70
N LYS A 507 -10.45 -12.47 2.68
CA LYS A 507 -10.98 -12.41 4.05
C LYS A 507 -9.83 -12.04 5.00
N SER A 508 -9.78 -10.77 5.39
CA SER A 508 -8.66 -10.22 6.16
C SER A 508 -9.15 -9.57 7.46
N PRO A 509 -8.37 -9.73 8.55
CA PRO A 509 -8.49 -8.89 9.72
C PRO A 509 -7.86 -7.51 9.50
N ASN A 510 -7.99 -6.61 10.47
CA ASN A 510 -7.31 -5.32 10.49
C ASN A 510 -5.85 -5.51 10.94
N ASP A 511 -4.99 -5.92 10.03
CA ASP A 511 -3.57 -6.12 10.24
C ASP A 511 -2.76 -5.53 9.08
N ASP A 512 -1.51 -5.11 9.34
CA ASP A 512 -0.62 -4.46 8.36
C ASP A 512 0.53 -5.35 7.89
N MET A 513 0.47 -6.64 8.12
CA MET A 513 1.52 -7.60 7.78
C MET A 513 2.01 -7.43 6.34
N GLU A 514 1.10 -7.34 5.38
CA GLU A 514 1.45 -7.23 3.97
C GLU A 514 2.18 -5.92 3.65
N ALA A 515 1.81 -4.82 4.32
CA ALA A 515 2.51 -3.54 4.18
C ALA A 515 3.94 -3.61 4.73
N GLN A 516 4.14 -4.26 5.86
CA GLN A 516 5.46 -4.49 6.47
C GLN A 516 6.33 -5.37 5.56
N VAL A 517 5.79 -6.47 5.05
CA VAL A 517 6.48 -7.37 4.12
C VAL A 517 6.85 -6.65 2.82
N ALA A 518 5.95 -5.84 2.27
CA ALA A 518 6.20 -5.09 1.03
C ALA A 518 7.37 -4.10 1.16
N LEU A 519 7.45 -3.37 2.28
CA LEU A 519 8.55 -2.43 2.53
C LEU A 519 9.88 -3.15 2.77
N SER A 520 9.85 -4.35 3.37
CA SER A 520 11.08 -5.07 3.72
C SER A 520 11.96 -5.39 2.50
N VAL A 521 11.37 -5.57 1.32
CA VAL A 521 12.06 -5.94 0.07
C VAL A 521 12.00 -4.88 -1.03
N ASN A 522 11.47 -3.69 -0.77
CA ASN A 522 11.19 -2.70 -1.81
C ASN A 522 10.34 -3.30 -2.94
N SER A 523 9.29 -4.04 -2.60
CA SER A 523 8.48 -4.80 -3.56
C SER A 523 8.03 -3.94 -4.74
N LEU A 524 7.81 -4.56 -5.90
CA LEU A 524 7.25 -3.88 -7.07
C LEU A 524 5.89 -3.28 -6.74
N GLY A 525 5.03 -4.07 -6.11
CA GLY A 525 3.66 -3.69 -5.85
C GLY A 525 3.12 -4.17 -4.50
N LEU A 526 2.06 -3.51 -4.05
CA LEU A 526 1.18 -3.95 -2.97
C LEU A 526 -0.24 -4.05 -3.51
N LYS A 527 -0.80 -5.27 -3.51
CA LYS A 527 -2.18 -5.58 -3.84
C LYS A 527 -2.94 -5.81 -2.53
N ALA A 528 -3.75 -4.85 -2.11
CA ALA A 528 -4.49 -4.92 -0.84
C ALA A 528 -5.99 -4.63 -1.01
N GLY A 529 -6.56 -5.00 -2.15
CA GLY A 529 -7.97 -4.81 -2.47
C GLY A 529 -8.35 -3.37 -2.78
N GLY A 530 -9.61 -3.04 -2.70
CA GLY A 530 -10.18 -1.74 -3.04
C GLY A 530 -11.33 -1.33 -2.10
N GLY A 531 -12.20 -0.45 -2.60
CA GLY A 531 -13.38 0.00 -1.87
C GLY A 531 -13.06 0.82 -0.62
N ALA A 532 -14.03 0.82 0.30
CA ALA A 532 -13.98 1.55 1.57
C ALA A 532 -13.82 0.61 2.79
N ASN A 533 -13.50 -0.65 2.57
CA ASN A 533 -13.34 -1.64 3.63
C ASN A 533 -12.16 -1.28 4.52
N THR A 534 -12.36 -1.29 5.82
CA THR A 534 -11.40 -0.79 6.82
C THR A 534 -10.08 -1.55 6.78
N GLU A 535 -10.12 -2.87 6.66
CA GLU A 535 -8.94 -3.72 6.60
C GLU A 535 -8.06 -3.47 5.37
N ARG A 536 -8.65 -2.96 4.27
CA ARG A 536 -7.92 -2.57 3.05
C ARG A 536 -7.23 -1.22 3.24
N LEU A 537 -8.01 -0.25 3.71
CA LEU A 537 -7.52 1.10 3.98
C LEU A 537 -6.42 1.09 5.06
N PHE A 538 -6.52 0.19 6.03
CA PHE A 538 -5.52 0.01 7.08
C PHE A 538 -4.15 -0.34 6.51
N LYS A 539 -4.07 -1.31 5.58
CA LYS A 539 -2.82 -1.74 4.93
C LYS A 539 -2.16 -0.61 4.13
N TYR A 540 -2.94 0.09 3.31
CA TYR A 540 -2.44 1.24 2.55
C TYR A 540 -2.06 2.41 3.46
N GLY A 541 -2.85 2.68 4.51
CA GLY A 541 -2.56 3.70 5.52
C GLY A 541 -1.26 3.44 6.27
N SER A 542 -0.94 2.16 6.54
CA SER A 542 0.32 1.76 7.18
C SER A 542 1.53 2.10 6.32
N ILE A 543 1.50 1.88 4.99
CA ILE A 543 2.57 2.36 4.09
C ILE A 543 2.73 3.89 4.21
N THR A 544 1.62 4.64 4.15
CA THR A 544 1.67 6.11 4.28
C THR A 544 2.31 6.55 5.59
N LYS A 545 1.94 5.90 6.71
CA LYS A 545 2.48 6.20 8.04
C LYS A 545 3.98 5.92 8.10
N MET A 546 4.40 4.72 7.74
CA MET A 546 5.81 4.30 7.76
C MET A 546 6.69 5.19 6.87
N MET A 547 6.24 5.53 5.66
CA MET A 547 6.99 6.43 4.77
C MET A 547 7.10 7.85 5.32
N LYS A 548 6.07 8.38 5.99
CA LYS A 548 6.13 9.68 6.67
C LYS A 548 7.10 9.67 7.85
N GLU A 549 7.13 8.59 8.62
CA GLU A 549 8.08 8.41 9.74
C GLU A 549 9.53 8.33 9.23
N LEU A 550 9.77 7.55 8.18
CA LEU A 550 11.08 7.47 7.52
C LEU A 550 11.56 8.82 6.99
N GLN A 551 10.68 9.63 6.39
CA GLN A 551 11.04 10.98 5.94
C GLN A 551 11.48 11.90 7.09
N LYS A 552 10.85 11.77 8.25
CA LYS A 552 11.22 12.54 9.45
C LYS A 552 12.57 12.09 10.00
N THR A 553 12.78 10.78 10.13
CA THR A 553 14.03 10.22 10.67
C THR A 553 15.23 10.41 9.74
N ALA A 554 15.02 10.34 8.43
CA ALA A 554 16.08 10.63 7.45
C ALA A 554 16.58 12.09 7.49
N LYS A 555 15.72 13.02 7.93
CA LYS A 555 16.03 14.47 8.05
C LYS A 555 16.48 14.90 9.46
N ALA A 556 16.23 14.05 10.48
CA ALA A 556 16.56 14.40 11.86
C ALA A 556 18.07 14.26 12.12
N ASP A 557 18.66 15.27 12.77
CA ASP A 557 20.00 15.15 13.35
C ASP A 557 20.01 14.07 14.45
N GLU A 558 21.16 13.42 14.65
CA GLU A 558 21.30 12.34 15.66
C GLU A 558 20.91 12.76 17.08
N ALA A 559 21.01 14.05 17.39
CA ALA A 559 20.63 14.62 18.69
C ALA A 559 19.13 14.49 19.02
N ASN A 560 18.26 14.25 18.02
CA ASN A 560 16.81 14.14 18.17
C ASN A 560 16.28 12.70 18.02
N LYS A 561 17.15 11.69 18.09
CA LYS A 561 16.66 10.31 18.23
C LYS A 561 15.86 10.22 19.53
N PRO A 562 14.61 9.72 19.50
CA PRO A 562 13.89 9.45 20.73
C PRO A 562 14.76 8.55 21.58
N LEU A 563 14.98 8.94 22.84
CA LEU A 563 15.57 8.09 23.86
C LEU A 563 14.65 6.86 24.00
N ILE A 564 14.94 5.82 23.25
CA ILE A 564 14.35 4.51 23.48
C ILE A 564 14.84 4.12 24.88
N GLY A 565 13.92 4.06 25.83
CA GLY A 565 14.22 3.78 27.22
C GLY A 565 15.12 2.56 27.32
N ASN A 566 16.02 2.60 28.27
CA ASN A 566 17.08 1.64 28.59
C ASN A 566 16.81 0.25 28.04
N GLY A 567 17.50 -0.15 26.96
CA GLY A 567 17.37 -1.49 26.36
C GLY A 567 17.57 -2.62 27.37
N ASP A 568 18.18 -2.34 28.52
CA ASP A 568 18.35 -3.29 29.62
C ASP A 568 17.03 -3.57 30.36
N PHE A 569 16.11 -2.62 30.45
CA PHE A 569 14.78 -2.88 31.03
C PHE A 569 13.99 -3.87 30.16
N LEU A 570 13.93 -3.66 28.85
CA LEU A 570 13.22 -4.56 27.94
C LEU A 570 13.76 -5.99 27.97
N LYS A 571 15.08 -6.16 28.16
CA LYS A 571 15.73 -7.47 28.28
C LYS A 571 15.34 -8.25 29.53
N GLN A 572 14.86 -7.57 30.57
CA GLN A 572 14.45 -8.19 31.83
C GLN A 572 13.00 -8.68 31.81
N LEU A 573 12.19 -8.16 30.88
CA LEU A 573 10.79 -8.56 30.76
C LEU A 573 10.68 -10.00 30.26
N VAL A 574 9.56 -10.64 30.62
CA VAL A 574 9.20 -11.98 30.16
C VAL A 574 7.88 -11.93 29.40
N ILE A 575 7.62 -12.96 28.59
CA ILE A 575 6.27 -13.21 28.07
C ILE A 575 5.43 -13.72 29.26
N THR A 576 4.47 -12.92 29.68
CA THR A 576 3.66 -13.20 30.86
C THR A 576 2.36 -13.90 30.55
N ASP A 577 1.84 -13.69 29.32
CA ASP A 577 0.54 -14.22 28.93
C ASP A 577 0.41 -14.27 27.40
N VAL A 578 -0.36 -15.23 26.92
CA VAL A 578 -0.74 -15.35 25.51
C VAL A 578 -2.23 -15.58 25.45
N ILE A 579 -2.94 -14.71 24.75
CA ILE A 579 -4.37 -14.85 24.50
C ILE A 579 -4.54 -15.15 23.00
N ALA A 580 -5.24 -16.24 22.69
CA ALA A 580 -5.63 -16.57 21.34
C ALA A 580 -7.17 -16.58 21.25
N TYR A 581 -7.69 -16.09 20.14
CA TYR A 581 -9.12 -15.93 19.94
C TYR A 581 -9.47 -16.02 18.46
N GLU A 582 -10.75 -16.21 18.19
CA GLU A 582 -11.29 -16.10 16.85
C GLU A 582 -11.39 -14.62 16.45
N GLU A 583 -10.49 -14.19 15.58
CA GLU A 583 -10.43 -12.82 15.05
C GLU A 583 -11.45 -12.66 13.91
N PRO A 584 -12.38 -11.70 13.99
CA PRO A 584 -13.31 -11.45 12.91
C PRO A 584 -12.60 -10.93 11.65
N THR A 585 -13.03 -11.43 10.51
CA THR A 585 -12.63 -10.89 9.20
C THR A 585 -13.76 -10.06 8.59
N ASN A 586 -13.44 -9.31 7.52
CA ASN A 586 -14.43 -8.56 6.75
C ASN A 586 -15.56 -9.41 6.14
N ALA A 587 -15.40 -10.74 6.12
CA ALA A 587 -16.42 -11.69 5.61
C ALA A 587 -17.35 -12.23 6.71
N GLY A 588 -17.21 -11.79 7.97
CA GLY A 588 -17.99 -12.29 9.09
C GLY A 588 -17.65 -13.71 9.55
N ILE A 589 -16.64 -14.34 8.96
CA ILE A 589 -16.09 -15.62 9.42
C ILE A 589 -14.75 -15.37 10.13
N PRO A 590 -14.40 -16.19 11.14
CA PRO A 590 -13.21 -15.93 11.93
C PRO A 590 -11.94 -16.46 11.27
N SER A 591 -10.81 -15.89 11.67
CA SER A 591 -9.48 -16.46 11.62
C SER A 591 -8.91 -16.50 13.05
N VAL A 592 -7.58 -16.67 13.20
CA VAL A 592 -6.94 -16.65 14.51
C VAL A 592 -6.24 -15.32 14.74
N GLY A 593 -6.57 -14.68 15.85
CA GLY A 593 -5.84 -13.56 16.43
C GLY A 593 -5.07 -14.03 17.68
N VAL A 594 -3.89 -13.48 17.88
CA VAL A 594 -3.02 -13.75 19.03
C VAL A 594 -2.53 -12.44 19.62
N ASP A 595 -2.71 -12.28 20.94
CA ASP A 595 -2.13 -11.21 21.73
C ASP A 595 -1.07 -11.78 22.68
N ILE A 596 0.17 -11.32 22.55
CA ILE A 596 1.28 -11.66 23.45
C ILE A 596 1.49 -10.50 24.41
N TYR A 597 1.40 -10.77 25.68
CA TYR A 597 1.66 -9.80 26.74
C TYR A 597 3.03 -10.03 27.34
N CYS A 598 3.75 -8.92 27.55
CA CYS A 598 5.07 -8.90 28.14
C CYS A 598 5.11 -7.98 29.34
N GLY A 599 5.80 -8.40 30.38
CA GLY A 599 5.87 -7.66 31.64
C GLY A 599 6.84 -8.28 32.65
N ILE A 600 6.64 -7.96 33.92
CA ILE A 600 7.47 -8.43 35.03
C ILE A 600 6.82 -9.68 35.63
N GLN A 601 7.57 -10.77 35.64
CA GLN A 601 7.12 -12.03 36.23
C GLN A 601 6.83 -11.89 37.75
N GLY A 602 5.66 -12.39 38.17
CA GLY A 602 5.25 -12.36 39.57
C GLY A 602 4.67 -11.02 40.05
N SER A 603 4.58 -10.01 39.19
CA SER A 603 3.90 -8.74 39.50
C SER A 603 2.52 -8.73 38.89
N GLU A 604 1.48 -8.47 39.67
CA GLU A 604 0.13 -8.28 39.11
C GLU A 604 -0.01 -6.93 38.40
N GLU A 605 0.57 -5.86 38.96
CA GLU A 605 0.49 -4.50 38.43
C GLU A 605 1.26 -4.34 37.10
N TYR A 606 2.43 -4.97 37.00
CA TYR A 606 3.32 -4.87 35.85
C TYR A 606 3.36 -6.14 34.99
N ARG A 607 2.34 -6.98 35.06
CA ARG A 607 2.23 -8.23 34.31
C ARG A 607 2.07 -7.97 32.80
N ARG A 608 1.39 -6.88 32.42
CA ARG A 608 1.06 -6.56 31.02
C ARG A 608 1.50 -5.14 30.66
N ILE A 609 2.81 -4.93 30.50
CA ILE A 609 3.39 -3.63 30.12
C ILE A 609 3.26 -3.41 28.60
N PHE A 610 3.55 -4.43 27.82
CA PHE A 610 3.48 -4.38 26.35
C PHE A 610 2.54 -5.46 25.83
N LYS A 611 1.93 -5.15 24.68
CA LYS A 611 1.09 -6.08 23.93
C LYS A 611 1.55 -6.12 22.47
N PHE A 612 1.72 -7.33 21.94
CA PHE A 612 2.06 -7.57 20.55
C PHE A 612 1.02 -8.48 19.92
N THR A 613 0.43 -8.05 18.81
CA THR A 613 -0.69 -8.73 18.17
C THR A 613 -0.27 -9.34 16.85
N GLY A 614 -0.82 -10.48 16.49
CA GLY A 614 -0.71 -11.09 15.17
C GLY A 614 -2.04 -11.68 14.73
N SER A 615 -2.46 -11.38 13.52
CA SER A 615 -3.73 -11.86 12.96
C SER A 615 -3.54 -12.35 11.54
N THR A 616 -4.07 -13.54 11.26
CA THR A 616 -3.87 -14.22 9.97
C THR A 616 -5.06 -14.04 9.04
N PRO A 617 -4.87 -13.63 7.76
CA PRO A 617 -5.92 -13.63 6.75
C PRO A 617 -6.18 -15.03 6.19
N LEU A 618 -7.34 -15.22 5.51
CA LEU A 618 -7.67 -16.44 4.77
C LEU A 618 -8.24 -16.13 3.38
N GLY A 619 -8.02 -17.04 2.43
CA GLY A 619 -8.53 -16.93 1.06
C GLY A 619 -9.95 -17.47 0.90
N THR A 620 -10.57 -17.14 -0.24
CA THR A 620 -11.83 -17.74 -0.70
C THR A 620 -11.57 -19.03 -1.46
N SER A 621 -10.54 -19.03 -2.29
CA SER A 621 -9.93 -20.16 -2.99
C SER A 621 -8.53 -20.40 -2.44
N ALA A 622 -8.02 -21.60 -2.52
CA ALA A 622 -6.68 -21.97 -2.11
C ALA A 622 -6.05 -22.83 -3.20
N GLY A 623 -4.83 -22.47 -3.64
CA GLY A 623 -4.01 -23.31 -4.50
C GLY A 623 -3.68 -24.64 -3.82
N THR A 624 -3.45 -25.68 -4.60
CA THR A 624 -3.25 -27.05 -4.08
C THR A 624 -2.05 -27.18 -3.14
N GLY A 625 -1.05 -26.30 -3.28
CA GLY A 625 0.18 -26.27 -2.46
C GLY A 625 0.11 -25.44 -1.18
N GLU A 626 -0.95 -24.68 -0.93
CA GLU A 626 -1.04 -23.75 0.21
C GLU A 626 -1.01 -24.43 1.58
N ALA A 627 -0.49 -23.74 2.59
CA ALA A 627 -0.57 -24.17 3.99
C ALA A 627 -2.03 -24.19 4.49
N ILE A 628 -2.35 -25.14 5.34
CA ILE A 628 -3.74 -25.42 5.73
C ILE A 628 -4.22 -24.42 6.79
N HIS A 629 -5.27 -23.68 6.44
CA HIS A 629 -6.06 -22.93 7.41
C HIS A 629 -6.94 -23.91 8.19
N LEU A 630 -6.61 -24.14 9.46
CA LEU A 630 -7.28 -25.14 10.28
C LEU A 630 -8.64 -24.62 10.78
N ILE A 631 -9.69 -25.34 10.43
CA ILE A 631 -11.09 -25.05 10.81
C ILE A 631 -11.67 -26.20 11.64
N ASP A 632 -12.77 -25.93 12.36
CA ASP A 632 -13.37 -26.86 13.32
C ASP A 632 -14.03 -28.10 12.66
N THR A 633 -14.28 -28.06 11.35
CA THR A 633 -14.72 -29.25 10.59
C THR A 633 -13.61 -30.27 10.41
N THR A 634 -12.35 -29.92 10.65
CA THR A 634 -11.23 -30.85 10.66
C THR A 634 -11.14 -31.50 12.05
N ILE A 635 -11.60 -32.73 12.16
CA ILE A 635 -11.71 -33.45 13.43
C ILE A 635 -10.54 -34.43 13.56
N GLU A 636 -9.81 -34.35 14.66
CA GLU A 636 -8.74 -35.31 14.98
C GLU A 636 -9.33 -36.61 15.54
N LYS A 637 -8.60 -37.71 15.41
CA LYS A 637 -8.98 -38.99 15.98
C LYS A 637 -9.24 -38.85 17.47
N SER A 638 -10.36 -39.39 17.94
CA SER A 638 -10.82 -39.30 19.32
C SER A 638 -11.70 -40.50 19.69
N PRO A 639 -11.94 -40.78 20.97
CA PRO A 639 -12.88 -41.84 21.40
C PRO A 639 -14.27 -41.71 20.81
N VAL A 640 -14.72 -40.49 20.49
CA VAL A 640 -16.02 -40.24 19.84
C VAL A 640 -16.02 -40.81 18.41
N ILE A 641 -14.90 -40.60 17.68
CA ILE A 641 -14.73 -41.19 16.34
C ILE A 641 -14.72 -42.73 16.38
N ASP A 642 -13.99 -43.32 17.35
CA ASP A 642 -13.93 -44.76 17.48
C ASP A 642 -15.31 -45.37 17.85
N LYS A 643 -16.13 -44.65 18.61
CA LYS A 643 -17.44 -45.08 19.07
C LYS A 643 -18.56 -44.91 17.99
N TYR A 644 -18.47 -43.87 17.19
CA TYR A 644 -19.49 -43.44 16.21
C TYR A 644 -18.93 -43.33 14.80
N GLY A 645 -18.00 -44.21 14.39
CA GLY A 645 -17.32 -44.17 13.09
C GLY A 645 -18.26 -44.07 11.90
N GLU A 646 -19.52 -44.63 12.05
CA GLU A 646 -20.52 -44.57 11.02
C GLU A 646 -20.99 -43.16 10.66
N LEU A 647 -20.81 -42.16 11.56
CA LEU A 647 -21.20 -40.76 11.34
C LEU A 647 -20.12 -39.94 10.63
N PHE A 648 -18.92 -40.49 10.52
CA PHE A 648 -17.76 -39.76 10.04
C PHE A 648 -17.21 -40.28 8.70
N LEU A 649 -16.58 -39.41 7.96
CA LEU A 649 -15.82 -39.72 6.75
C LEU A 649 -14.33 -39.47 7.04
N ALA A 650 -13.52 -40.50 6.93
CA ALA A 650 -12.08 -40.41 7.06
C ALA A 650 -11.50 -39.64 5.85
N GLN A 651 -10.57 -38.73 6.11
CA GLN A 651 -9.85 -37.96 5.10
C GLN A 651 -8.46 -38.58 4.83
N PRO A 652 -7.83 -38.31 3.67
CA PRO A 652 -6.49 -38.80 3.34
C PRO A 652 -5.42 -38.43 4.36
N ASP A 653 -5.54 -37.29 5.00
CA ASP A 653 -4.63 -36.76 6.02
C ASP A 653 -4.88 -37.34 7.45
N LYS A 654 -5.67 -38.42 7.53
CA LYS A 654 -6.06 -39.09 8.76
C LYS A 654 -6.90 -38.25 9.74
N THR A 655 -7.53 -37.18 9.21
CA THR A 655 -8.58 -36.44 9.93
C THR A 655 -9.96 -37.01 9.58
N TYR A 656 -10.97 -36.49 10.20
CA TYR A 656 -12.36 -36.93 10.04
C TYR A 656 -13.26 -35.73 9.82
N GLN A 657 -14.36 -35.93 9.08
CA GLN A 657 -15.44 -34.96 8.91
C GLN A 657 -16.77 -35.68 9.10
N PHE A 658 -17.78 -34.97 9.60
CA PHE A 658 -19.12 -35.53 9.60
C PHE A 658 -19.59 -35.79 8.16
N LYS A 659 -20.32 -36.91 7.96
CA LYS A 659 -20.92 -37.24 6.64
C LYS A 659 -21.90 -36.16 6.23
N LYS A 660 -21.96 -35.86 4.95
CA LYS A 660 -22.92 -34.89 4.40
C LYS A 660 -24.37 -35.41 4.59
N GLY A 661 -25.30 -34.53 4.89
CA GLY A 661 -26.72 -34.81 5.04
C GLY A 661 -27.14 -35.24 6.44
N LEU A 662 -26.24 -35.38 7.41
CA LEU A 662 -26.59 -35.59 8.80
C LEU A 662 -27.31 -34.35 9.36
N LYS A 663 -28.33 -34.58 10.17
CA LYS A 663 -29.09 -33.56 10.88
C LYS A 663 -28.77 -33.59 12.37
N GLU A 664 -29.07 -32.51 13.04
CA GLU A 664 -28.93 -32.42 14.49
C GLU A 664 -29.67 -33.50 15.25
N GLU A 665 -30.87 -33.89 14.76
CA GLU A 665 -31.68 -34.94 15.30
C GLU A 665 -30.98 -36.30 15.32
N ASP A 666 -30.23 -36.64 14.26
CA ASP A 666 -29.45 -37.89 14.15
C ASP A 666 -28.35 -37.99 15.22
N ILE A 667 -27.73 -36.85 15.54
CA ILE A 667 -26.68 -36.72 16.52
C ILE A 667 -27.27 -36.76 17.95
N PHE A 668 -28.33 -35.99 18.20
CA PHE A 668 -28.93 -35.84 19.52
C PHE A 668 -29.68 -37.13 19.95
N ALA A 669 -30.17 -37.95 19.01
CA ALA A 669 -30.75 -39.27 19.28
C ALA A 669 -29.74 -40.24 19.91
N LYS A 670 -28.41 -40.08 19.69
CA LYS A 670 -27.36 -40.89 20.31
C LYS A 670 -27.20 -40.65 21.81
N ASN A 671 -27.77 -39.55 22.33
CA ASN A 671 -27.73 -39.15 23.74
C ASN A 671 -26.31 -39.10 24.38
N ASP A 672 -25.27 -38.79 23.58
CA ASP A 672 -23.86 -38.69 23.98
C ASP A 672 -23.46 -37.23 24.08
N VAL A 673 -22.95 -36.83 25.24
CA VAL A 673 -22.63 -35.42 25.52
C VAL A 673 -21.40 -34.95 24.68
N GLU A 674 -20.41 -35.80 24.53
CA GLU A 674 -19.18 -35.42 23.78
C GLU A 674 -19.46 -35.37 22.27
N LEU A 675 -20.29 -36.27 21.73
CA LEU A 675 -20.72 -36.20 20.35
C LEU A 675 -21.56 -34.94 20.07
N LYS A 676 -22.46 -34.56 20.98
CA LYS A 676 -23.26 -33.33 20.87
C LYS A 676 -22.36 -32.09 20.88
N LYS A 677 -21.39 -32.01 21.79
CA LYS A 677 -20.41 -30.92 21.84
C LYS A 677 -19.60 -30.83 20.56
N LEU A 678 -19.11 -31.94 20.05
CA LEU A 678 -18.35 -32.01 18.80
C LEU A 678 -19.19 -31.52 17.62
N TRP A 679 -20.44 -31.96 17.51
CA TRP A 679 -21.37 -31.48 16.48
C TRP A 679 -21.57 -29.96 16.56
N GLN A 680 -21.87 -29.43 17.75
CA GLN A 680 -22.07 -28.00 17.95
C GLN A 680 -20.82 -27.19 17.64
N SER A 681 -19.62 -27.67 17.97
CA SER A 681 -18.38 -26.99 17.64
C SER A 681 -18.14 -26.91 16.14
N VAL A 682 -18.43 -28.00 15.43
CA VAL A 682 -18.25 -28.07 13.96
C VAL A 682 -19.27 -27.19 13.21
N GLN A 683 -20.44 -26.92 13.78
CA GLN A 683 -21.45 -26.09 13.12
C GLN A 683 -21.20 -24.58 13.28
N ARG A 684 -20.26 -24.17 14.11
CA ARG A 684 -19.95 -22.76 14.33
C ARG A 684 -19.50 -22.09 13.04
N TYR A 685 -20.04 -20.89 12.79
CA TYR A 685 -19.77 -20.13 11.55
C TYR A 685 -19.99 -20.96 10.26
N GLU A 686 -21.05 -21.77 10.23
CA GLU A 686 -21.34 -22.68 9.11
C GLU A 686 -20.17 -23.62 8.77
N GLY A 687 -19.50 -24.14 9.79
CA GLY A 687 -18.37 -25.02 9.66
C GLY A 687 -17.00 -24.35 9.46
N LYS A 688 -16.93 -23.03 9.65
CA LYS A 688 -15.69 -22.23 9.43
C LYS A 688 -15.10 -21.66 10.73
N GLY A 689 -15.53 -22.14 11.89
CA GLY A 689 -14.93 -21.80 13.17
C GLY A 689 -13.49 -22.27 13.26
N CYS A 690 -12.65 -21.61 14.11
CA CYS A 690 -11.21 -21.85 14.23
C CYS A 690 -10.78 -22.21 15.67
N GLN A 691 -11.70 -22.72 16.53
CA GLN A 691 -11.38 -23.05 17.92
C GLN A 691 -10.33 -24.14 18.06
N ASN A 692 -10.22 -25.05 17.08
CA ASN A 692 -9.15 -26.05 17.05
C ASN A 692 -7.77 -25.38 16.96
N ALA A 693 -7.62 -24.38 16.07
CA ALA A 693 -6.39 -23.63 15.92
C ALA A 693 -6.11 -22.74 17.15
N VAL A 694 -7.14 -22.06 17.69
CA VAL A 694 -7.04 -21.31 18.95
C VAL A 694 -6.57 -22.22 20.10
N SER A 695 -7.16 -23.41 20.23
CA SER A 695 -6.75 -24.40 21.24
C SER A 695 -5.30 -24.87 21.06
N ASN A 696 -4.83 -25.04 19.80
CA ASN A 696 -3.45 -25.39 19.52
C ASN A 696 -2.49 -24.26 19.95
N VAL A 697 -2.84 -22.99 19.74
CA VAL A 697 -2.06 -21.87 20.27
C VAL A 697 -1.95 -21.95 21.78
N LEU A 698 -3.08 -22.08 22.48
CA LEU A 698 -3.11 -22.00 23.96
C LEU A 698 -2.50 -23.22 24.64
N LYS A 699 -2.68 -24.44 24.09
CA LYS A 699 -2.28 -25.70 24.75
C LYS A 699 -0.95 -26.27 24.28
N ILE A 700 -0.53 -25.97 23.06
CA ILE A 700 0.68 -26.56 22.46
C ILE A 700 1.75 -25.49 22.24
N ILE A 701 1.39 -24.35 21.65
CA ILE A 701 2.39 -23.34 21.27
C ILE A 701 2.76 -22.44 22.45
N SER A 702 1.77 -21.84 23.12
CA SER A 702 2.00 -20.83 24.18
C SER A 702 2.87 -21.31 25.35
N PRO A 703 2.74 -22.58 25.83
CA PRO A 703 3.59 -23.07 26.93
C PRO A 703 5.09 -23.02 26.63
N GLU A 704 5.47 -23.07 25.35
CA GLU A 704 6.86 -23.02 24.92
C GLU A 704 7.48 -21.62 25.00
N PHE A 705 6.65 -20.58 25.15
CA PHE A 705 7.07 -19.18 25.14
C PHE A 705 6.79 -18.44 26.44
N ILE A 706 5.72 -18.78 27.17
CA ILE A 706 5.37 -18.14 28.44
C ILE A 706 6.49 -18.33 29.48
N GLY A 707 6.83 -17.26 30.20
CA GLY A 707 7.87 -17.23 31.22
C GLY A 707 9.28 -17.01 30.67
N LYS A 708 9.47 -17.04 29.36
CA LYS A 708 10.77 -16.78 28.71
C LYS A 708 11.10 -15.30 28.68
N LYS A 709 12.38 -14.96 28.90
CA LYS A 709 12.86 -13.57 28.81
C LYS A 709 12.85 -13.08 27.38
N LEU A 710 12.48 -11.80 27.18
CA LEU A 710 12.48 -11.20 25.84
C LEU A 710 13.88 -11.22 25.21
N SER A 711 14.94 -11.15 26.01
CA SER A 711 16.33 -11.23 25.55
C SER A 711 16.75 -12.55 24.92
N GLU A 712 15.96 -13.62 25.13
CA GLU A 712 16.20 -14.94 24.50
C GLU A 712 15.79 -14.95 23.02
N PHE A 713 14.89 -14.05 22.63
CA PHE A 713 14.36 -13.97 21.27
C PHE A 713 15.18 -12.98 20.45
N LYS A 714 16.02 -13.46 19.55
CA LYS A 714 16.94 -12.64 18.76
C LYS A 714 16.52 -12.50 17.29
N THR A 715 15.91 -13.51 16.72
CA THR A 715 15.55 -13.59 15.31
C THR A 715 14.18 -14.22 15.10
N ILE A 716 13.50 -13.81 14.05
CA ILE A 716 12.25 -14.46 13.59
C ILE A 716 12.52 -15.91 13.20
N MET A 717 13.65 -16.15 12.55
CA MET A 717 14.08 -17.50 12.15
C MET A 717 14.12 -18.48 13.32
N ALA A 718 14.63 -18.07 14.47
CA ALA A 718 14.69 -18.96 15.65
C ALA A 718 13.28 -19.29 16.20
N ILE A 719 12.37 -18.34 16.16
CA ILE A 719 10.96 -18.53 16.54
C ILE A 719 10.27 -19.46 15.57
N ASP A 720 10.34 -19.19 14.29
CA ASP A 720 9.64 -19.98 13.27
C ASP A 720 10.18 -21.42 13.23
N LYS A 721 11.48 -21.59 13.40
CA LYS A 721 12.06 -22.94 13.60
C LYS A 721 11.35 -23.69 14.73
N LYS A 722 11.15 -23.04 15.90
CA LYS A 722 10.46 -23.66 17.04
C LYS A 722 9.00 -24.00 16.71
N LEU A 723 8.28 -23.08 16.05
CA LEU A 723 6.89 -23.31 15.62
C LEU A 723 6.77 -24.48 14.63
N LEU A 724 7.67 -24.56 13.67
CA LEU A 724 7.68 -25.65 12.67
C LEU A 724 8.06 -27.00 13.29
N LEU A 725 8.97 -27.01 14.28
CA LEU A 725 9.26 -28.22 15.04
C LEU A 725 8.07 -28.71 15.86
N LEU A 726 7.30 -27.79 16.47
CA LEU A 726 6.04 -28.15 17.15
C LEU A 726 5.00 -28.73 16.19
N GLU A 727 4.90 -28.21 14.97
CA GLU A 727 4.05 -28.78 13.92
C GLU A 727 4.45 -30.24 13.62
N LYS A 728 5.75 -30.49 13.39
CA LYS A 728 6.33 -31.80 13.15
C LYS A 728 6.06 -32.77 14.32
N GLU A 729 6.37 -32.34 15.54
CA GLU A 729 6.19 -33.15 16.77
C GLU A 729 4.71 -33.49 16.96
N THR A 730 3.82 -32.54 16.69
CA THR A 730 2.37 -32.75 16.77
C THR A 730 1.89 -33.74 15.72
N ALA A 731 2.40 -33.66 14.49
CA ALA A 731 2.08 -34.64 13.42
C ALA A 731 2.49 -36.07 13.81
N ILE A 732 3.67 -36.22 14.40
CA ILE A 732 4.16 -37.51 14.89
C ILE A 732 3.30 -38.00 16.06
N ALA A 733 3.02 -37.15 17.04
CA ALA A 733 2.21 -37.49 18.22
C ALA A 733 0.76 -37.91 17.83
N ARG A 734 0.20 -37.29 16.79
CA ARG A 734 -1.12 -37.67 16.24
C ARG A 734 -1.09 -38.88 15.30
N GLY A 735 0.09 -39.49 15.10
CA GLY A 735 0.26 -40.68 14.25
C GLY A 735 0.05 -40.41 12.75
N LYS A 736 0.10 -39.12 12.31
CA LYS A 736 -0.07 -38.75 10.90
C LYS A 736 1.14 -39.12 10.07
N ILE A 737 2.34 -38.98 10.63
CA ILE A 737 3.60 -39.39 10.02
C ILE A 737 4.44 -40.25 10.97
N SER A 738 5.33 -41.04 10.40
CA SER A 738 6.35 -41.81 11.15
C SER A 738 7.55 -40.90 11.47
N LYS A 739 8.29 -41.22 12.54
CA LYS A 739 9.58 -40.56 12.83
C LYS A 739 10.65 -40.79 11.77
N ASN A 740 10.52 -41.84 10.97
CA ASN A 740 11.53 -42.27 10.00
C ASN A 740 11.15 -41.94 8.54
N VAL A 741 10.35 -40.92 8.31
CA VAL A 741 10.05 -40.43 6.95
C VAL A 741 11.24 -39.65 6.39
N SER A 742 11.29 -39.45 5.06
CA SER A 742 12.33 -38.64 4.42
C SER A 742 12.32 -37.18 4.87
N ASP A 743 13.47 -36.52 4.74
CA ASP A 743 13.56 -35.07 5.07
C ASP A 743 12.60 -34.23 4.21
N GLU A 744 12.43 -34.60 2.93
CA GLU A 744 11.50 -33.91 2.03
C GLU A 744 10.05 -34.05 2.51
N GLU A 745 9.62 -35.23 2.92
CA GLU A 745 8.28 -35.47 3.45
C GLU A 745 8.07 -34.75 4.78
N MET A 746 9.11 -34.69 5.62
CA MET A 746 9.08 -33.95 6.87
C MET A 746 8.93 -32.43 6.63
N ILE A 747 9.68 -31.90 5.66
CA ILE A 747 9.57 -30.48 5.26
C ILE A 747 8.18 -30.19 4.71
N GLU A 748 7.63 -31.08 3.88
CA GLU A 748 6.27 -30.91 3.33
C GLU A 748 5.22 -30.81 4.45
N VAL A 749 5.31 -31.65 5.48
CA VAL A 749 4.41 -31.58 6.66
C VAL A 749 4.53 -30.24 7.37
N MET A 750 5.77 -29.78 7.61
CA MET A 750 6.03 -28.48 8.25
C MET A 750 5.51 -27.31 7.40
N GLN A 751 5.63 -27.38 6.08
CA GLN A 751 5.11 -26.37 5.16
C GLN A 751 3.57 -26.38 5.10
N ARG A 752 2.95 -27.58 5.10
CA ARG A 752 1.47 -27.72 5.03
C ARG A 752 0.77 -27.29 6.30
N LYS A 753 1.39 -27.41 7.47
CA LYS A 753 0.84 -26.98 8.77
C LYS A 753 -0.55 -27.52 9.08
N GLY A 754 -0.81 -28.77 8.67
CA GLY A 754 -2.13 -29.40 8.82
C GLY A 754 -2.49 -29.83 10.26
N ASN A 755 -1.54 -29.76 11.19
CA ASN A 755 -1.75 -30.21 12.57
C ASN A 755 -2.04 -29.07 13.54
N LEU A 756 -1.21 -28.05 13.57
CA LEU A 756 -1.42 -26.88 14.41
C LEU A 756 -2.32 -25.86 13.72
N GLY A 757 -2.26 -25.78 12.40
CA GLY A 757 -2.93 -24.81 11.58
C GLY A 757 -2.02 -23.65 11.19
N MET A 758 -2.01 -23.30 9.90
CA MET A 758 -1.31 -22.12 9.38
C MET A 758 -1.74 -20.85 10.13
N ASN A 759 -3.03 -20.71 10.38
CA ASN A 759 -3.62 -19.58 11.09
C ASN A 759 -3.12 -19.47 12.55
N ALA A 760 -2.79 -20.56 13.21
CA ALA A 760 -2.15 -20.54 14.52
C ALA A 760 -0.66 -20.15 14.42
N ILE A 761 0.07 -20.78 13.52
CA ILE A 761 1.52 -20.58 13.36
C ILE A 761 1.85 -19.17 12.90
N LEU A 762 1.21 -18.67 11.84
CA LEU A 762 1.50 -17.35 11.30
C LEU A 762 1.13 -16.22 12.28
N SER A 763 -0.01 -16.35 13.00
CA SER A 763 -0.40 -15.35 14.01
C SER A 763 0.62 -15.26 15.13
N MET A 764 1.16 -16.41 15.60
CA MET A 764 2.25 -16.43 16.57
C MET A 764 3.56 -15.87 15.99
N SER A 765 3.97 -16.27 14.78
CA SER A 765 5.16 -15.77 14.10
C SER A 765 5.12 -14.23 13.98
N LEU A 766 3.97 -13.69 13.57
CA LEU A 766 3.75 -12.26 13.41
C LEU A 766 3.82 -11.50 14.75
N ALA A 767 3.11 -11.98 15.78
CA ALA A 767 3.10 -11.35 17.09
C ALA A 767 4.50 -11.35 17.74
N LEU A 768 5.20 -12.49 17.67
CA LEU A 768 6.57 -12.63 18.20
C LEU A 768 7.58 -11.84 17.35
N GLY A 769 7.40 -11.79 16.02
CA GLY A 769 8.23 -10.95 15.15
C GLY A 769 8.12 -9.47 15.48
N ARG A 770 6.91 -8.96 15.73
CA ARG A 770 6.67 -7.58 16.20
C ARG A 770 7.29 -7.33 17.57
N MET A 771 7.24 -8.30 18.46
CA MET A 771 7.91 -8.23 19.76
C MET A 771 9.43 -8.10 19.60
N ILE A 772 10.07 -8.92 18.79
CA ILE A 772 11.52 -8.85 18.54
C ILE A 772 11.89 -7.52 17.91
N ALA A 773 11.16 -7.06 16.89
CA ALA A 773 11.40 -5.78 16.26
C ALA A 773 11.36 -4.65 17.30
N HIS A 774 10.35 -4.62 18.15
CA HIS A 774 10.22 -3.62 19.21
C HIS A 774 11.41 -3.64 20.20
N ILE A 775 11.86 -4.84 20.63
CA ILE A 775 13.03 -4.99 21.52
C ILE A 775 14.29 -4.42 20.88
N GLN A 776 14.42 -4.54 19.55
CA GLN A 776 15.54 -4.01 18.78
C GLN A 776 15.38 -2.54 18.39
N GLY A 777 14.27 -1.89 18.79
CA GLY A 777 13.98 -0.51 18.42
C GLY A 777 13.70 -0.34 16.92
N LYS A 778 13.09 -1.33 16.29
CA LYS A 778 12.80 -1.42 14.85
C LYS A 778 11.32 -1.64 14.60
N ASP A 779 10.89 -1.32 13.40
CA ASP A 779 9.64 -1.83 12.84
C ASP A 779 9.84 -3.26 12.31
N LEU A 780 8.75 -4.01 12.13
CA LEU A 780 8.81 -5.38 11.64
C LEU A 780 9.48 -5.46 10.26
N TRP A 781 9.20 -4.53 9.35
CA TRP A 781 9.81 -4.50 8.01
C TRP A 781 11.34 -4.37 8.06
N GLN A 782 11.88 -3.63 9.03
CA GLN A 782 13.33 -3.46 9.22
C GLN A 782 13.96 -4.77 9.69
N LEU A 783 13.33 -5.44 10.65
CA LEU A 783 13.79 -6.73 11.14
C LEU A 783 13.79 -7.80 10.05
N LEU A 784 12.71 -7.88 9.25
CA LEU A 784 12.63 -8.77 8.10
C LEU A 784 13.75 -8.50 7.09
N ARG A 785 13.99 -7.23 6.77
CA ARG A 785 15.07 -6.82 5.85
C ARG A 785 16.44 -7.23 6.36
N ASP A 786 16.71 -7.01 7.64
CA ASP A 786 17.99 -7.33 8.25
C ASP A 786 18.25 -8.84 8.23
N GLU A 787 17.25 -9.67 8.57
CA GLU A 787 17.40 -11.13 8.52
C GLU A 787 17.60 -11.64 7.08
N MET A 788 16.92 -11.04 6.09
CA MET A 788 17.15 -11.34 4.68
C MET A 788 18.55 -10.91 4.20
N LYS A 789 19.04 -9.74 4.63
CA LYS A 789 20.41 -9.30 4.33
C LYS A 789 21.44 -10.27 4.89
N ILE A 790 21.25 -10.72 6.13
CA ILE A 790 22.13 -11.72 6.76
C ILE A 790 22.11 -13.05 5.97
N ALA A 791 20.95 -13.53 5.59
CA ALA A 791 20.81 -14.77 4.82
C ALA A 791 21.48 -14.66 3.45
N ALA A 792 21.22 -13.60 2.70
CA ALA A 792 21.84 -13.34 1.40
C ALA A 792 23.38 -13.21 1.51
N ALA A 793 23.86 -12.47 2.49
CA ALA A 793 25.30 -12.31 2.74
C ALA A 793 26.00 -13.65 3.03
N LYS A 794 25.41 -14.50 3.85
CA LYS A 794 25.93 -15.84 4.14
C LYS A 794 25.93 -16.75 2.92
N VAL A 795 24.88 -16.70 2.10
CA VAL A 795 24.84 -17.44 0.81
C VAL A 795 25.95 -16.95 -0.12
N ILE A 796 26.17 -15.64 -0.23
CA ILE A 796 27.25 -15.07 -1.05
C ILE A 796 28.62 -15.54 -0.53
N GLU A 797 28.85 -15.51 0.77
CA GLU A 797 30.11 -15.99 1.34
C GLU A 797 30.35 -17.47 1.08
N ALA A 798 29.36 -18.30 1.37
CA ALA A 798 29.50 -19.75 1.30
C ALA A 798 29.62 -20.30 -0.14
N ASN A 799 28.96 -19.65 -1.12
CA ASN A 799 28.82 -20.19 -2.48
C ASN A 799 29.37 -19.26 -3.58
N GLY A 800 29.56 -17.98 -3.29
CA GLY A 800 29.93 -16.97 -4.28
C GLY A 800 31.41 -16.62 -4.29
N GLY A 801 31.98 -16.40 -3.13
CA GLY A 801 33.30 -15.77 -2.96
C GLY A 801 33.24 -14.25 -3.15
N PRO A 802 34.28 -13.51 -2.72
CA PRO A 802 34.36 -12.05 -2.83
C PRO A 802 34.19 -11.54 -4.27
N GLU A 803 34.63 -12.31 -5.26
CA GLU A 803 34.56 -12.00 -6.70
C GLU A 803 33.12 -11.79 -7.17
N THR A 804 32.14 -12.38 -6.47
CA THR A 804 30.72 -12.17 -6.75
C THR A 804 30.32 -10.72 -6.65
N MET A 805 30.96 -9.96 -5.77
CA MET A 805 30.68 -8.55 -5.53
C MET A 805 31.45 -7.59 -6.46
N GLU A 806 32.33 -8.08 -7.32
CA GLU A 806 33.07 -7.27 -8.29
C GLU A 806 32.11 -6.53 -9.23
N GLY A 807 32.32 -5.22 -9.38
CA GLY A 807 31.44 -4.35 -10.19
C GLY A 807 30.08 -4.05 -9.59
N ILE A 808 29.78 -4.56 -8.39
CA ILE A 808 28.57 -4.21 -7.62
C ILE A 808 28.91 -3.16 -6.57
N VAL A 809 30.03 -3.37 -5.83
CA VAL A 809 30.48 -2.49 -4.77
C VAL A 809 31.65 -1.60 -5.21
N SER A 810 31.99 -0.58 -4.41
CA SER A 810 33.17 0.25 -4.65
C SER A 810 34.46 -0.58 -4.62
N LYS A 811 35.50 -0.10 -5.30
CA LYS A 811 36.82 -0.76 -5.30
C LYS A 811 37.38 -0.95 -3.89
N GLU A 812 37.24 0.06 -3.03
CA GLU A 812 37.70 0.02 -1.63
C GLU A 812 36.98 -1.09 -0.86
N THR A 813 35.63 -1.17 -0.97
CA THR A 813 34.84 -2.24 -0.34
C THR A 813 35.23 -3.60 -0.89
N PHE A 814 35.44 -3.72 -2.20
CA PHE A 814 35.87 -4.97 -2.83
C PHE A 814 37.22 -5.46 -2.35
N ASP A 815 38.22 -4.57 -2.26
CA ASP A 815 39.56 -4.90 -1.76
C ASP A 815 39.50 -5.33 -0.29
N LYS A 816 38.63 -4.71 0.52
CA LYS A 816 38.36 -5.09 1.91
C LYS A 816 37.74 -6.48 2.01
N LEU A 817 36.76 -6.80 1.17
CA LEU A 817 36.18 -8.14 1.11
C LEU A 817 37.23 -9.21 0.75
N LYS A 818 38.07 -8.94 -0.25
CA LYS A 818 39.15 -9.84 -0.65
C LYS A 818 40.21 -10.09 0.44
N SER A 819 40.50 -9.06 1.23
CA SER A 819 41.47 -9.17 2.33
C SER A 819 40.93 -9.90 3.57
N THR A 820 39.62 -10.21 3.62
CA THR A 820 38.96 -10.90 4.73
C THR A 820 38.64 -12.34 4.33
N PRO A 821 39.46 -13.33 4.70
CA PRO A 821 39.35 -14.69 4.15
C PRO A 821 38.07 -15.45 4.60
N THR A 822 37.55 -15.13 5.79
CA THR A 822 36.33 -15.75 6.35
C THR A 822 35.54 -14.75 7.19
N GLY A 823 34.24 -14.89 7.30
CA GLY A 823 33.37 -14.02 8.09
C GLY A 823 33.09 -12.66 7.44
N TYR A 824 33.45 -12.48 6.15
CA TYR A 824 33.17 -11.22 5.44
C TYR A 824 31.69 -10.97 5.18
N TRP A 825 30.82 -11.96 5.42
CA TRP A 825 29.37 -11.72 5.44
C TRP A 825 28.97 -10.56 6.37
N GLN A 826 29.74 -10.33 7.46
CA GLN A 826 29.52 -9.22 8.37
C GLN A 826 29.77 -7.86 7.70
N LEU A 827 30.67 -7.79 6.72
CA LEU A 827 30.87 -6.60 5.89
C LEU A 827 29.79 -6.46 4.83
N LEU A 828 29.29 -7.59 4.32
CA LEU A 828 28.23 -7.60 3.31
C LEU A 828 26.92 -7.07 3.85
N ILE A 829 26.54 -7.33 5.09
CA ILE A 829 25.29 -6.84 5.68
C ILE A 829 25.22 -5.31 5.81
N GLU A 830 26.36 -4.63 5.74
CA GLU A 830 26.41 -3.17 5.71
C GLU A 830 26.04 -2.59 4.33
N LEU A 831 26.05 -3.41 3.29
CA LEU A 831 25.64 -3.01 1.94
C LEU A 831 24.12 -2.81 1.84
N SER A 832 23.69 -2.11 0.79
CA SER A 832 22.26 -2.01 0.47
C SER A 832 21.66 -3.39 0.16
N LEU A 833 20.37 -3.57 0.45
CA LEU A 833 19.67 -4.80 0.06
C LEU A 833 19.78 -5.04 -1.47
N VAL A 834 19.70 -3.98 -2.26
CA VAL A 834 19.80 -4.05 -3.72
C VAL A 834 21.13 -4.65 -4.16
N ASP A 835 22.25 -4.26 -3.55
CA ASP A 835 23.55 -4.78 -3.91
C ASP A 835 23.76 -6.23 -3.46
N LEU A 836 23.21 -6.60 -2.30
CA LEU A 836 23.18 -8.01 -1.87
C LEU A 836 22.35 -8.88 -2.82
N ILE A 837 21.22 -8.41 -3.29
CA ILE A 837 20.41 -9.15 -4.27
C ILE A 837 21.17 -9.32 -5.60
N LYS A 838 21.88 -8.29 -6.09
CA LYS A 838 22.75 -8.46 -7.28
C LYS A 838 23.83 -9.51 -7.04
N GLY A 839 24.44 -9.54 -5.86
CA GLY A 839 25.39 -10.57 -5.46
C GLY A 839 24.75 -11.96 -5.45
N LEU A 840 23.58 -12.11 -4.83
CA LEU A 840 22.81 -13.36 -4.79
C LEU A 840 22.45 -13.86 -6.21
N GLN A 841 22.09 -12.96 -7.12
CA GLN A 841 21.82 -13.30 -8.52
C GLN A 841 23.05 -13.85 -9.27
N LYS A 842 24.26 -13.35 -8.95
CA LYS A 842 25.50 -13.93 -9.51
C LYS A 842 25.81 -15.30 -8.89
N VAL A 843 25.53 -15.48 -7.59
CA VAL A 843 25.65 -16.81 -6.95
C VAL A 843 24.68 -17.80 -7.59
N GLU A 844 23.41 -17.40 -7.79
CA GLU A 844 22.41 -18.24 -8.45
C GLU A 844 22.89 -18.74 -9.82
N GLN A 845 23.51 -17.90 -10.63
CA GLN A 845 24.07 -18.30 -11.92
C GLN A 845 25.17 -19.36 -11.80
N LYS A 846 26.00 -19.31 -10.74
CA LYS A 846 27.00 -20.34 -10.44
C LYS A 846 26.33 -21.64 -10.01
N LEU A 847 25.38 -21.58 -9.10
CA LEU A 847 24.61 -22.72 -8.59
C LEU A 847 23.86 -23.44 -9.73
N LYS A 848 23.24 -22.69 -10.62
CA LYS A 848 22.53 -23.23 -11.79
C LYS A 848 23.45 -24.03 -12.70
N LYS A 849 24.70 -23.59 -12.94
CA LYS A 849 25.68 -24.33 -13.70
C LYS A 849 26.08 -25.66 -13.03
N GLN A 850 25.97 -25.74 -11.72
CA GLN A 850 26.25 -26.92 -10.90
C GLN A 850 25.00 -27.79 -10.66
N ASN A 851 23.87 -27.43 -11.23
CA ASN A 851 22.55 -28.03 -10.99
C ASN A 851 22.13 -28.04 -9.50
N ILE A 852 22.54 -27.00 -8.75
CA ILE A 852 22.17 -26.80 -7.35
C ILE A 852 21.02 -25.80 -7.29
N LYS A 853 19.99 -26.08 -6.50
CA LYS A 853 18.83 -25.23 -6.34
C LYS A 853 19.08 -24.15 -5.29
N LEU A 854 18.75 -22.90 -5.63
CA LEU A 854 18.94 -21.74 -4.74
C LEU A 854 18.14 -21.88 -3.44
N TYR A 855 16.90 -22.38 -3.50
CA TYR A 855 16.08 -22.56 -2.29
C TYR A 855 16.72 -23.51 -1.28
N ARG A 856 17.43 -24.55 -1.73
CA ARG A 856 18.14 -25.49 -0.83
C ARG A 856 19.26 -24.78 -0.09
N VAL A 857 20.06 -23.99 -0.80
CA VAL A 857 21.15 -23.23 -0.20
C VAL A 857 20.65 -22.18 0.78
N LEU A 858 19.54 -21.50 0.46
CA LEU A 858 18.90 -20.56 1.39
C LEU A 858 18.37 -21.26 2.65
N ARG A 859 17.75 -22.43 2.52
CA ARG A 859 17.30 -23.24 3.66
C ARG A 859 18.46 -23.71 4.56
N GLU A 860 19.66 -23.94 4.01
CA GLU A 860 20.87 -24.23 4.78
C GLU A 860 21.32 -23.00 5.60
N GLN A 861 21.23 -21.79 5.04
CA GLN A 861 21.59 -20.55 5.74
C GLN A 861 20.48 -20.04 6.66
N MET A 862 19.23 -20.47 6.43
CA MET A 862 18.07 -20.24 7.28
C MET A 862 17.49 -21.60 7.72
N PRO A 863 18.11 -22.32 8.68
CA PRO A 863 17.82 -23.72 8.97
C PRO A 863 16.54 -23.89 9.81
N ILE A 864 15.40 -23.42 9.30
CA ILE A 864 14.11 -23.45 10.01
C ILE A 864 13.46 -24.84 10.06
N TYR A 865 13.82 -25.73 9.15
CA TYR A 865 13.31 -27.11 9.09
C TYR A 865 14.21 -28.14 9.80
N GLN A 866 15.40 -27.74 10.25
CA GLN A 866 16.37 -28.65 10.89
C GLN A 866 16.06 -28.75 12.39
N GLY A 867 15.82 -29.97 12.87
CA GLY A 867 15.56 -30.29 14.29
C GLY A 867 16.80 -30.66 15.05
#